data_6d8ee5cb5de210883a124f5b7836625d
#
_entry.id   6d8ee5cb5de210883a124f5b7836625d
#
_cell.length_a   1.000
_cell.length_b   1.000
_cell.length_c   1.000
_cell.angle_alpha   90.00
_cell.angle_beta   90.00
_cell.angle_gamma   90.00
#
_symmetry.space_group_name_H-M   'P 1'
#
loop_
_entity.id
_entity.type
_entity.pdbx_description
1 polymer ?
#
loop_
_entity_poly.entity_id
_entity_poly.type
_entity_poly.pdbx_seq_one_letter_code
_entity_poly.pdbx_strand_id
1 'polypeptide(L)'
;MQPLLEFIDENVFGGMTGFVGPYGQRRVIYCDYTASGRPLKFIENYIRNYVYPFYANTHTTASATSRQTTKFRQDARDIIKKCVNAGEEDAVIFTGSGTTGAIHKLIHALQLRGKTIKRSVVFVGPFEHHSNILPWKETGVKIIRIQDNRHGTVNMEMLEAHLRKYRLADYNMYVAFSAASNVTGILTDTVAVSELCHKYGALSFWDYASAGPYLKIDMNPTPDGYKDAVFLSPHKFVGGPGTPGLLIAKKKLFRNPVPGGCGGGTVLFVTRETHLYLESIEEREEGGTPAIVESIRAGMVFQLKEAVGASVIEKREDDMCRKAFEIWRKNPDITILGNHNARRLPIFSMLIRHQDSGKMLHHNFVSVLLNDLYGIQARGGCACAGPYAQDLLGINETTAKRFTWFLEPHQQDDVEKSYKEPLEIMKPGFVRVNLPYFMDDETVHFVLEAIDMVATHGWKLLPQYQFDPHTGDWEHRDFNKDKVKRVFSLHDITYDEAGGNINTSVPKNYHATLEEIAQSASKTLENAVELNKEINTLQDQKVEFLDDKNQLIWFLQPNEAQFFLAAEILVHKPRAPLIRTKLPFKPETPSRMNRKRWPDIHQIQAYLRRMKEEKINNTEDVQVKANPNANGPPVKQNQAWTLPTEAKRRIISKRRAKMTRKSCAMQ
;
A
#
# COMPACT_ATOMS: atom_id res chain seq x y z
N MET A 1 30.39 6.11 -3.85
CA MET A 1 29.40 5.19 -3.21
C MET A 1 30.17 4.03 -2.58
N GLN A 2 29.60 3.28 -1.60
CA GLN A 2 30.28 2.09 -1.07
C GLN A 2 30.30 0.98 -2.11
N PRO A 3 31.38 0.17 -2.23
CA PRO A 3 31.50 -0.83 -3.30
C PRO A 3 30.33 -1.82 -3.40
N LEU A 4 29.71 -2.19 -2.25
CA LEU A 4 28.56 -3.10 -2.27
C LEU A 4 27.31 -2.44 -2.83
N LEU A 5 27.11 -1.14 -2.64
CA LEU A 5 25.96 -0.41 -3.21
C LEU A 5 26.11 -0.28 -4.74
N GLU A 6 27.32 0.01 -5.22
CA GLU A 6 27.65 0.04 -6.64
C GLU A 6 27.41 -1.33 -7.28
N PHE A 7 27.89 -2.39 -6.63
CA PHE A 7 27.66 -3.77 -7.09
C PHE A 7 26.16 -4.11 -7.16
N ILE A 8 25.35 -3.68 -6.18
CA ILE A 8 23.89 -3.90 -6.22
C ILE A 8 23.28 -3.19 -7.42
N ASP A 9 23.60 -1.91 -7.63
CA ASP A 9 23.04 -1.10 -8.71
C ASP A 9 23.36 -1.68 -10.10
N GLU A 10 24.62 -2.05 -10.35
CA GLU A 10 25.07 -2.68 -11.61
C GLU A 10 24.42 -4.06 -11.85
N ASN A 11 24.02 -4.74 -10.79
CA ASN A 11 23.41 -6.06 -10.86
C ASN A 11 21.87 -6.04 -10.93
N VAL A 12 21.21 -4.88 -10.91
CA VAL A 12 19.76 -4.79 -11.11
C VAL A 12 19.43 -5.23 -12.54
N PHE A 13 18.53 -6.20 -12.69
CA PHE A 13 18.02 -6.56 -14.00
C PHE A 13 17.26 -5.39 -14.63
N GLY A 14 17.58 -5.09 -15.87
CA GLY A 14 16.92 -4.03 -16.63
C GLY A 14 17.40 -2.60 -16.28
N GLY A 15 18.49 -2.43 -15.52
CA GLY A 15 19.08 -1.11 -15.26
C GLY A 15 19.55 -0.39 -16.53
N MET A 16 19.92 -1.15 -17.57
CA MET A 16 20.29 -0.64 -18.90
C MET A 16 19.22 -0.94 -19.97
N THR A 17 18.03 -1.37 -19.57
CA THR A 17 16.93 -1.60 -20.52
C THR A 17 16.37 -0.26 -20.96
N GLY A 18 16.13 -0.13 -22.27
CA GLY A 18 15.47 1.03 -22.84
C GLY A 18 14.19 0.67 -23.57
N PHE A 19 13.46 1.71 -23.91
CA PHE A 19 12.27 1.66 -24.74
C PHE A 19 12.19 2.86 -25.66
N VAL A 20 11.34 2.79 -26.69
CA VAL A 20 11.05 3.93 -27.56
C VAL A 20 9.73 4.54 -27.12
N GLY A 21 9.76 5.78 -26.70
CA GLY A 21 8.59 6.57 -26.35
C GLY A 21 8.27 7.63 -27.43
N PRO A 22 7.25 8.47 -27.21
CA PRO A 22 6.85 9.51 -28.16
C PRO A 22 7.97 10.50 -28.48
N TYR A 23 8.85 10.75 -27.53
CA TYR A 23 9.99 11.69 -27.69
C TYR A 23 11.31 10.99 -27.94
N GLY A 24 11.29 9.75 -28.42
CA GLY A 24 12.47 8.98 -28.77
C GLY A 24 12.86 7.92 -27.73
N GLN A 25 14.12 7.48 -27.79
CA GLN A 25 14.62 6.42 -26.92
C GLN A 25 14.82 6.90 -25.48
N ARG A 26 14.44 6.05 -24.51
CA ARG A 26 14.58 6.32 -23.07
C ARG A 26 15.16 5.09 -22.37
N ARG A 27 16.01 5.33 -21.37
CA ARG A 27 16.47 4.31 -20.42
C ARG A 27 15.43 4.16 -19.30
N VAL A 28 15.18 2.95 -18.84
CA VAL A 28 14.30 2.70 -17.70
C VAL A 28 14.99 3.11 -16.40
N ILE A 29 14.47 4.13 -15.72
CA ILE A 29 14.87 4.57 -14.39
C ILE A 29 13.75 4.24 -13.43
N TYR A 30 13.92 3.15 -12.67
CA TYR A 30 12.86 2.60 -11.85
C TYR A 30 12.78 3.27 -10.48
N CYS A 31 11.73 4.07 -10.24
CA CYS A 31 11.47 4.82 -9.02
C CYS A 31 10.18 4.37 -8.28
N ASP A 32 9.77 3.09 -8.43
CA ASP A 32 8.58 2.54 -7.74
C ASP A 32 8.91 1.30 -6.88
N TYR A 33 10.09 1.28 -6.24
CA TYR A 33 10.50 0.20 -5.31
C TYR A 33 9.55 0.04 -4.12
N THR A 34 8.85 1.07 -3.73
CA THR A 34 7.78 0.99 -2.71
C THR A 34 6.65 0.04 -3.11
N ALA A 35 6.43 -0.17 -4.41
CA ALA A 35 5.45 -1.13 -4.92
C ALA A 35 6.04 -2.54 -5.02
N SER A 36 7.23 -2.69 -5.62
CA SER A 36 7.97 -3.95 -5.70
C SER A 36 9.44 -3.70 -5.99
N GLY A 37 10.34 -4.53 -5.46
CA GLY A 37 11.75 -4.53 -5.82
C GLY A 37 11.99 -5.01 -7.26
N ARG A 38 13.24 -4.93 -7.71
CA ARG A 38 13.69 -5.50 -8.97
C ARG A 38 14.60 -6.70 -8.72
N PRO A 39 14.65 -7.70 -9.62
CA PRO A 39 15.53 -8.86 -9.45
C PRO A 39 17.01 -8.47 -9.61
N LEU A 40 17.90 -9.26 -9.00
CA LEU A 40 19.36 -9.09 -9.05
C LEU A 40 20.03 -10.26 -9.77
N LYS A 41 20.92 -9.96 -10.71
CA LYS A 41 21.61 -10.96 -11.54
C LYS A 41 22.30 -12.04 -10.70
N PHE A 42 23.01 -11.69 -9.65
CA PHE A 42 23.72 -12.67 -8.83
C PHE A 42 22.80 -13.57 -8.00
N ILE A 43 21.63 -13.08 -7.56
CA ILE A 43 20.61 -13.90 -6.88
C ILE A 43 20.01 -14.91 -7.87
N GLU A 44 19.61 -14.45 -9.06
CA GLU A 44 19.04 -15.34 -10.08
C GLU A 44 20.07 -16.37 -10.58
N ASN A 45 21.34 -15.96 -10.71
CA ASN A 45 22.44 -16.89 -11.05
C ASN A 45 22.66 -17.94 -9.96
N TYR A 46 22.59 -17.56 -8.69
CA TYR A 46 22.69 -18.53 -7.59
C TYR A 46 21.53 -19.52 -7.62
N ILE A 47 20.30 -19.04 -7.80
CA ILE A 47 19.11 -19.90 -7.89
C ILE A 47 19.24 -20.86 -9.07
N ARG A 48 19.62 -20.36 -10.24
CA ARG A 48 19.79 -21.18 -11.44
C ARG A 48 20.86 -22.26 -11.30
N ASN A 49 22.00 -21.91 -10.72
CA ASN A 49 23.18 -22.76 -10.74
C ASN A 49 23.28 -23.71 -9.52
N TYR A 50 22.65 -23.35 -8.37
CA TYR A 50 22.79 -24.11 -7.13
C TYR A 50 21.48 -24.60 -6.55
N VAL A 51 20.36 -23.88 -6.76
CA VAL A 51 19.05 -24.28 -6.21
C VAL A 51 18.32 -25.22 -7.17
N TYR A 52 18.15 -24.83 -8.44
CA TYR A 52 17.41 -25.65 -9.42
C TYR A 52 17.98 -27.04 -9.67
N PRO A 53 19.32 -27.27 -9.75
CA PRO A 53 19.84 -28.64 -9.93
C PRO A 53 19.46 -29.61 -8.83
N PHE A 54 19.15 -29.11 -7.62
CA PHE A 54 18.72 -29.91 -6.47
C PHE A 54 17.26 -29.71 -6.10
N TYR A 55 16.47 -29.05 -6.95
CA TYR A 55 15.06 -28.76 -6.65
C TYR A 55 14.23 -30.05 -6.53
N ALA A 56 13.51 -30.17 -5.42
CA ALA A 56 12.53 -31.21 -5.17
C ALA A 56 11.53 -30.74 -4.08
N ASN A 57 10.46 -31.50 -3.86
CA ASN A 57 9.49 -31.22 -2.80
C ASN A 57 10.13 -31.36 -1.41
N THR A 58 9.68 -30.53 -0.45
CA THR A 58 10.21 -30.41 0.92
C THR A 58 9.54 -31.33 1.94
N HIS A 59 8.48 -32.08 1.59
CA HIS A 59 7.76 -32.97 2.52
C HIS A 59 8.45 -34.33 2.76
N THR A 60 9.66 -34.54 2.27
CA THR A 60 10.48 -35.72 2.48
C THR A 60 11.96 -35.38 2.49
N THR A 61 12.74 -36.13 3.24
CA THR A 61 14.21 -36.01 3.28
C THR A 61 14.89 -37.31 2.77
N ALA A 62 14.14 -38.20 2.21
CA ALA A 62 14.63 -39.53 1.77
C ALA A 62 15.58 -39.40 0.54
N SER A 63 15.31 -38.52 -0.38
CA SER A 63 16.19 -38.26 -1.54
C SER A 63 17.21 -37.16 -1.28
N ALA A 64 18.31 -37.17 -1.98
CA ALA A 64 19.36 -36.15 -1.87
C ALA A 64 18.82 -34.76 -2.27
N THR A 65 18.01 -34.67 -3.30
CA THR A 65 17.41 -33.43 -3.80
C THR A 65 16.40 -32.85 -2.80
N SER A 66 15.48 -33.67 -2.26
CA SER A 66 14.52 -33.21 -1.27
C SER A 66 15.20 -32.74 0.04
N ARG A 67 16.24 -33.46 0.46
CA ARG A 67 17.02 -33.09 1.64
C ARG A 67 17.71 -31.75 1.45
N GLN A 68 18.34 -31.53 0.30
CA GLN A 68 19.00 -30.27 0.00
C GLN A 68 18.02 -29.11 -0.11
N THR A 69 16.89 -29.31 -0.77
CA THR A 69 15.83 -28.30 -0.90
C THR A 69 15.22 -27.93 0.48
N THR A 70 14.96 -28.94 1.31
CA THR A 70 14.49 -28.73 2.68
C THR A 70 15.50 -27.92 3.51
N LYS A 71 16.78 -28.27 3.36
CA LYS A 71 17.88 -27.52 4.04
C LYS A 71 17.94 -26.06 3.61
N PHE A 72 17.90 -25.77 2.31
CA PHE A 72 17.90 -24.39 1.81
C PHE A 72 16.72 -23.58 2.38
N ARG A 73 15.54 -24.18 2.45
CA ARG A 73 14.37 -23.51 2.97
C ARG A 73 14.46 -23.26 4.48
N GLN A 74 15.04 -24.21 5.23
CA GLN A 74 15.31 -24.02 6.65
C GLN A 74 16.38 -22.95 6.88
N ASP A 75 17.46 -22.94 6.11
CA ASP A 75 18.47 -21.90 6.16
C ASP A 75 17.87 -20.52 5.90
N ALA A 76 16.96 -20.39 4.94
CA ALA A 76 16.26 -19.14 4.67
C ALA A 76 15.46 -18.66 5.89
N ARG A 77 14.75 -19.56 6.58
CA ARG A 77 14.03 -19.26 7.82
C ARG A 77 14.97 -18.80 8.94
N ASP A 78 16.05 -19.52 9.13
CA ASP A 78 17.05 -19.23 10.20
C ASP A 78 17.75 -17.88 9.95
N ILE A 79 18.09 -17.58 8.68
CA ILE A 79 18.62 -16.29 8.27
C ILE A 79 17.61 -15.17 8.61
N ILE A 80 16.33 -15.33 8.23
CA ILE A 80 15.30 -14.35 8.52
C ILE A 80 15.15 -14.16 10.04
N LYS A 81 15.07 -15.23 10.83
CA LYS A 81 15.01 -15.17 12.29
C LYS A 81 16.15 -14.33 12.87
N LYS A 82 17.37 -14.58 12.42
CA LYS A 82 18.55 -13.83 12.86
C LYS A 82 18.46 -12.34 12.47
N CYS A 83 18.12 -12.05 11.23
CA CYS A 83 18.05 -10.67 10.70
C CYS A 83 16.98 -9.81 11.40
N VAL A 84 15.95 -10.42 11.98
CA VAL A 84 14.86 -9.71 12.65
C VAL A 84 14.92 -9.81 14.18
N ASN A 85 16.00 -10.35 14.75
CA ASN A 85 16.14 -10.60 16.18
C ASN A 85 14.94 -11.41 16.76
N ALA A 86 14.51 -12.45 16.04
CA ALA A 86 13.46 -13.36 16.51
C ALA A 86 14.06 -14.40 17.47
N GLY A 87 13.43 -14.56 18.64
CA GLY A 87 13.83 -15.54 19.66
C GLY A 87 13.09 -16.88 19.50
N GLU A 88 13.28 -17.77 20.49
CA GLU A 88 12.63 -19.09 20.53
C GLU A 88 11.09 -19.00 20.60
N GLU A 89 10.57 -17.94 21.22
CA GLU A 89 9.12 -17.68 21.33
C GLU A 89 8.51 -17.06 20.06
N ASP A 90 9.32 -16.82 19.03
CA ASP A 90 8.88 -16.26 17.77
C ASP A 90 8.79 -17.34 16.68
N ALA A 91 7.68 -17.37 15.94
CA ALA A 91 7.52 -18.19 14.75
C ALA A 91 7.71 -17.33 13.50
N VAL A 92 8.43 -17.85 12.49
CA VAL A 92 8.57 -17.25 11.16
C VAL A 92 7.83 -18.12 10.15
N ILE A 93 6.74 -17.59 9.60
CA ILE A 93 5.83 -18.32 8.74
C ILE A 93 5.82 -17.68 7.36
N PHE A 94 6.12 -18.47 6.33
CA PHE A 94 5.94 -18.07 4.95
C PHE A 94 4.44 -18.10 4.61
N THR A 95 3.93 -17.00 4.06
CA THR A 95 2.51 -16.85 3.75
C THR A 95 2.29 -16.71 2.24
N GLY A 96 1.07 -16.43 1.82
CA GLY A 96 0.78 -16.15 0.41
C GLY A 96 1.23 -14.74 -0.03
N SER A 97 0.29 -13.91 -0.47
CA SER A 97 0.56 -12.59 -1.07
C SER A 97 1.01 -11.55 -0.04
N GLY A 98 2.29 -11.45 0.21
CA GLY A 98 2.92 -10.40 1.02
C GLY A 98 2.29 -10.22 2.41
N THR A 99 2.32 -9.00 2.89
CA THR A 99 1.70 -8.58 4.17
C THR A 99 0.21 -8.92 4.26
N THR A 100 -0.53 -8.86 3.14
CA THR A 100 -1.96 -9.21 3.12
C THR A 100 -2.19 -10.64 3.59
N GLY A 101 -1.43 -11.59 3.04
CA GLY A 101 -1.51 -13.00 3.46
C GLY A 101 -1.13 -13.21 4.93
N ALA A 102 -0.12 -12.45 5.41
CA ALA A 102 0.33 -12.50 6.80
C ALA A 102 -0.75 -12.01 7.78
N ILE A 103 -1.43 -10.91 7.47
CA ILE A 103 -2.51 -10.36 8.30
C ILE A 103 -3.69 -11.31 8.35
N HIS A 104 -4.13 -11.86 7.21
CA HIS A 104 -5.22 -12.85 7.20
C HIS A 104 -4.88 -14.07 8.04
N LYS A 105 -3.65 -14.56 7.98
CA LYS A 105 -3.19 -15.68 8.79
C LYS A 105 -3.21 -15.35 10.28
N LEU A 106 -2.77 -14.15 10.68
CA LEU A 106 -2.84 -13.73 12.09
C LEU A 106 -4.28 -13.60 12.58
N ILE A 107 -5.18 -13.01 11.79
CA ILE A 107 -6.60 -12.91 12.12
C ILE A 107 -7.20 -14.29 12.40
N HIS A 108 -6.84 -15.28 11.57
CA HIS A 108 -7.27 -16.66 11.78
C HIS A 108 -6.69 -17.27 13.07
N ALA A 109 -5.39 -17.06 13.32
CA ALA A 109 -4.72 -17.56 14.52
C ALA A 109 -5.31 -16.97 15.81
N LEU A 110 -5.70 -15.69 15.79
CA LEU A 110 -6.35 -14.99 16.91
C LEU A 110 -7.81 -15.42 17.14
N GLN A 111 -8.41 -16.21 16.22
CA GLN A 111 -9.82 -16.60 16.26
C GLN A 111 -10.79 -15.42 16.40
N LEU A 112 -10.54 -14.33 15.67
CA LEU A 112 -11.41 -13.16 15.69
C LEU A 112 -12.73 -13.44 14.97
N ARG A 113 -13.63 -14.18 15.68
CA ARG A 113 -14.97 -14.56 15.19
C ARG A 113 -15.96 -14.77 16.36
N GLY A 114 -17.25 -14.65 16.08
CA GLY A 114 -18.32 -14.97 17.05
C GLY A 114 -18.28 -14.08 18.31
N LYS A 115 -18.20 -14.67 19.50
CA LYS A 115 -18.22 -13.96 20.78
C LYS A 115 -16.96 -13.13 21.03
N THR A 116 -15.80 -13.55 20.48
CA THR A 116 -14.51 -12.86 20.65
C THR A 116 -14.55 -11.47 20.03
N ILE A 117 -15.24 -11.28 18.93
CA ILE A 117 -15.36 -9.96 18.23
C ILE A 117 -16.03 -8.92 19.14
N LYS A 118 -17.08 -9.30 19.89
CA LYS A 118 -17.86 -8.36 20.71
C LYS A 118 -17.05 -7.68 21.81
N ARG A 119 -15.97 -8.31 22.28
CA ARG A 119 -15.06 -7.79 23.30
C ARG A 119 -13.66 -7.51 22.75
N SER A 120 -13.54 -7.25 21.47
CA SER A 120 -12.27 -6.92 20.81
C SER A 120 -12.35 -5.55 20.14
N VAL A 121 -11.23 -4.84 20.13
CA VAL A 121 -11.04 -3.59 19.43
C VAL A 121 -9.68 -3.60 18.76
N VAL A 122 -9.65 -3.17 17.50
CA VAL A 122 -8.40 -2.97 16.74
C VAL A 122 -8.19 -1.48 16.55
N PHE A 123 -7.02 -1.01 16.96
CA PHE A 123 -6.56 0.34 16.68
C PHE A 123 -5.68 0.28 15.44
N VAL A 124 -6.02 1.05 14.42
CA VAL A 124 -5.21 1.23 13.21
C VAL A 124 -4.59 2.62 13.20
N GLY A 125 -3.38 2.75 12.69
CA GLY A 125 -2.65 4.01 12.68
C GLY A 125 -3.13 4.98 11.59
N PRO A 126 -2.46 6.14 11.45
CA PRO A 126 -2.76 7.10 10.40
C PRO A 126 -2.32 6.62 9.02
N PHE A 127 -1.23 5.86 8.91
CA PHE A 127 -0.49 5.58 7.68
C PHE A 127 -0.86 4.27 6.99
N GLU A 128 -1.94 3.62 7.44
CA GLU A 128 -2.20 2.23 7.09
C GLU A 128 -2.53 2.03 5.62
N HIS A 129 -1.87 1.04 5.03
CA HIS A 129 -2.24 0.47 3.75
C HIS A 129 -3.59 -0.25 3.87
N HIS A 130 -4.37 -0.35 2.78
CA HIS A 130 -5.65 -1.06 2.76
C HIS A 130 -5.54 -2.49 3.31
N SER A 131 -4.41 -3.18 3.08
CA SER A 131 -4.15 -4.51 3.62
C SER A 131 -4.12 -4.58 5.15
N ASN A 132 -3.78 -3.46 5.83
CA ASN A 132 -3.79 -3.38 7.29
C ASN A 132 -5.04 -2.66 7.85
N ILE A 133 -6.07 -2.44 7.02
CA ILE A 133 -7.37 -1.91 7.42
C ILE A 133 -8.49 -2.90 7.09
N LEU A 134 -8.60 -3.29 5.82
CA LEU A 134 -9.75 -4.04 5.31
C LEU A 134 -9.91 -5.42 5.95
N PRO A 135 -8.86 -6.25 6.09
CA PRO A 135 -9.01 -7.56 6.71
C PRO A 135 -9.56 -7.49 8.15
N TRP A 136 -9.13 -6.51 8.93
CA TRP A 136 -9.66 -6.27 10.27
C TRP A 136 -11.13 -5.85 10.21
N LYS A 137 -11.47 -4.91 9.31
CA LYS A 137 -12.83 -4.41 9.13
C LYS A 137 -13.81 -5.51 8.75
N GLU A 138 -13.43 -6.39 7.85
CA GLU A 138 -14.27 -7.51 7.38
C GLU A 138 -14.50 -8.60 8.43
N THR A 139 -13.73 -8.64 9.54
CA THR A 139 -14.08 -9.49 10.68
C THR A 139 -15.33 -9.00 11.43
N GLY A 140 -15.71 -7.74 11.27
CA GLY A 140 -16.76 -7.08 12.06
C GLY A 140 -16.27 -6.60 13.44
N VAL A 141 -14.96 -6.67 13.74
CA VAL A 141 -14.38 -6.12 14.97
C VAL A 141 -14.49 -4.60 14.99
N LYS A 142 -14.60 -4.03 16.18
CA LYS A 142 -14.60 -2.57 16.32
C LYS A 142 -13.23 -2.01 15.94
N ILE A 143 -13.21 -1.10 14.97
CA ILE A 143 -11.99 -0.41 14.54
C ILE A 143 -12.00 1.03 15.05
N ILE A 144 -10.85 1.49 15.53
CA ILE A 144 -10.60 2.88 15.90
C ILE A 144 -9.34 3.32 15.17
N ARG A 145 -9.47 4.33 14.34
CA ARG A 145 -8.31 4.94 13.67
C ARG A 145 -7.68 5.97 14.59
N ILE A 146 -6.42 5.76 14.90
CA ILE A 146 -5.56 6.75 15.56
C ILE A 146 -5.03 7.68 14.47
N GLN A 147 -5.16 8.94 14.67
CA GLN A 147 -4.75 9.95 13.71
C GLN A 147 -3.28 10.33 13.93
N ASP A 148 -2.72 11.09 12.99
CA ASP A 148 -1.44 11.75 13.20
C ASP A 148 -1.62 12.99 14.11
N ASN A 149 -0.53 13.43 14.71
CA ASN A 149 -0.47 14.65 15.50
C ASN A 149 -0.09 15.86 14.63
N ARG A 150 0.06 17.03 15.23
CA ARG A 150 0.48 18.27 14.55
C ARG A 150 1.85 18.18 13.84
N HIS A 151 2.67 17.18 14.19
CA HIS A 151 3.97 16.92 13.58
C HIS A 151 3.91 15.87 12.46
N GLY A 152 2.70 15.39 12.12
CA GLY A 152 2.48 14.38 11.10
C GLY A 152 3.02 12.99 11.50
N THR A 153 3.20 12.72 12.79
CA THR A 153 3.54 11.42 13.37
C THR A 153 2.37 10.87 14.17
N VAL A 154 2.43 9.59 14.55
CA VAL A 154 1.35 8.96 15.33
C VAL A 154 1.00 9.78 16.57
N ASN A 155 -0.29 10.02 16.81
CA ASN A 155 -0.78 10.71 18.00
C ASN A 155 -0.78 9.77 19.21
N MET A 156 0.31 9.77 19.95
CA MET A 156 0.51 8.92 21.14
C MET A 156 -0.47 9.23 22.27
N GLU A 157 -0.84 10.50 22.45
CA GLU A 157 -1.81 10.92 23.47
C GLU A 157 -3.20 10.35 23.17
N MET A 158 -3.62 10.40 21.90
CA MET A 158 -4.87 9.81 21.45
C MET A 158 -4.87 8.29 21.63
N LEU A 159 -3.76 7.63 21.27
CA LEU A 159 -3.60 6.19 21.45
C LEU A 159 -3.72 5.82 22.94
N GLU A 160 -2.97 6.51 23.82
CA GLU A 160 -3.00 6.23 25.26
C GLU A 160 -4.39 6.43 25.86
N ALA A 161 -5.09 7.49 25.48
CA ALA A 161 -6.45 7.76 25.97
C ALA A 161 -7.42 6.62 25.59
N HIS A 162 -7.30 6.10 24.35
CA HIS A 162 -8.12 4.97 23.91
C HIS A 162 -7.71 3.66 24.57
N LEU A 163 -6.43 3.35 24.70
CA LEU A 163 -5.97 2.15 25.40
C LEU A 163 -6.48 2.11 26.83
N ARG A 164 -6.36 3.22 27.56
CA ARG A 164 -6.90 3.37 28.94
C ARG A 164 -8.38 3.10 28.99
N LYS A 165 -9.16 3.70 28.08
CA LYS A 165 -10.63 3.51 28.00
C LYS A 165 -11.01 2.05 27.82
N TYR A 166 -10.40 1.36 26.86
CA TYR A 166 -10.76 -0.02 26.50
C TYR A 166 -10.20 -1.03 27.50
N ARG A 167 -9.09 -0.71 28.18
CA ARG A 167 -8.57 -1.50 29.31
C ARG A 167 -9.58 -1.53 30.46
N LEU A 168 -10.16 -0.37 30.82
CA LEU A 168 -11.18 -0.25 31.87
C LEU A 168 -12.48 -0.98 31.50
N ALA A 169 -12.76 -1.13 30.22
CA ALA A 169 -13.95 -1.82 29.72
C ALA A 169 -13.70 -3.32 29.44
N ASP A 170 -12.53 -3.85 29.82
CA ASP A 170 -12.13 -5.25 29.67
C ASP A 170 -12.23 -5.79 28.23
N TYR A 171 -11.70 -5.01 27.27
CA TYR A 171 -11.59 -5.42 25.86
C TYR A 171 -10.25 -6.07 25.58
N ASN A 172 -10.24 -7.07 24.67
CA ASN A 172 -9.03 -7.48 23.98
C ASN A 172 -8.63 -6.36 23.01
N MET A 173 -7.42 -5.85 23.18
CA MET A 173 -6.93 -4.69 22.44
C MET A 173 -5.79 -5.09 21.51
N TYR A 174 -5.91 -4.74 20.23
CA TYR A 174 -4.93 -4.98 19.20
C TYR A 174 -4.56 -3.66 18.55
N VAL A 175 -3.27 -3.38 18.42
CA VAL A 175 -2.75 -2.19 17.74
C VAL A 175 -2.02 -2.66 16.49
N ALA A 176 -2.52 -2.33 15.32
CA ALA A 176 -1.98 -2.75 14.03
C ALA A 176 -1.55 -1.51 13.24
N PHE A 177 -0.25 -1.16 13.33
CA PHE A 177 0.32 0.05 12.76
C PHE A 177 1.39 -0.24 11.72
N SER A 178 1.58 0.70 10.80
CA SER A 178 2.68 0.70 9.82
C SER A 178 3.95 1.31 10.43
N ALA A 179 5.08 0.63 10.24
CA ALA A 179 6.38 1.13 10.69
C ALA A 179 6.86 2.33 9.86
N ALA A 180 6.42 2.43 8.61
CA ALA A 180 6.61 3.59 7.75
C ALA A 180 5.44 3.76 6.78
N SER A 181 5.10 5.01 6.47
CA SER A 181 4.10 5.32 5.46
C SER A 181 4.58 4.97 4.05
N ASN A 182 3.78 4.22 3.30
CA ASN A 182 4.02 3.98 1.88
C ASN A 182 3.69 5.18 0.98
N VAL A 183 3.15 6.24 1.55
CA VAL A 183 2.78 7.50 0.86
C VAL A 183 3.84 8.57 1.09
N THR A 184 4.17 8.85 2.34
CA THR A 184 5.06 9.95 2.72
C THR A 184 6.45 9.49 3.17
N GLY A 185 6.65 8.20 3.37
CA GLY A 185 7.88 7.66 3.96
C GLY A 185 8.02 7.92 5.46
N ILE A 186 7.14 8.70 6.09
CA ILE A 186 7.24 9.08 7.52
C ILE A 186 7.27 7.82 8.40
N LEU A 187 8.22 7.81 9.34
CA LEU A 187 8.49 6.70 10.24
C LEU A 187 7.62 6.75 11.49
N THR A 188 7.30 5.57 12.02
CA THR A 188 6.68 5.40 13.33
C THR A 188 7.72 4.90 14.33
N ASP A 189 7.74 5.47 15.53
CA ASP A 189 8.53 4.90 16.64
C ASP A 189 7.86 3.62 17.14
N THR A 190 8.32 2.50 16.58
CA THR A 190 7.73 1.19 16.85
C THR A 190 7.98 0.70 18.27
N VAL A 191 9.07 1.13 18.91
CA VAL A 191 9.41 0.75 20.29
C VAL A 191 8.50 1.47 21.26
N ALA A 192 8.45 2.81 21.20
CA ALA A 192 7.60 3.61 22.07
C ALA A 192 6.12 3.25 21.99
N VAL A 193 5.61 2.96 20.77
CA VAL A 193 4.22 2.50 20.59
C VAL A 193 4.02 1.11 21.21
N SER A 194 4.95 0.16 21.04
CA SER A 194 4.82 -1.19 21.60
C SER A 194 4.85 -1.15 23.13
N GLU A 195 5.77 -0.38 23.73
CA GLU A 195 5.83 -0.16 25.18
C GLU A 195 4.52 0.40 25.72
N LEU A 196 3.95 1.39 25.06
CA LEU A 196 2.65 1.95 25.42
C LEU A 196 1.54 0.91 25.31
N CYS A 197 1.53 0.06 24.27
CA CYS A 197 0.58 -1.02 24.11
C CYS A 197 0.66 -1.99 25.29
N HIS A 198 1.84 -2.49 25.62
CA HIS A 198 2.05 -3.48 26.68
C HIS A 198 1.74 -2.91 28.06
N LYS A 199 2.06 -1.65 28.33
CA LYS A 199 1.65 -0.94 29.54
C LYS A 199 0.16 -1.06 29.84
N TYR A 200 -0.68 -1.08 28.78
CA TYR A 200 -2.13 -1.21 28.89
C TYR A 200 -2.66 -2.62 28.59
N GLY A 201 -1.79 -3.60 28.37
CA GLY A 201 -2.15 -4.99 28.06
C GLY A 201 -2.71 -5.20 26.65
N ALA A 202 -2.38 -4.30 25.71
CA ALA A 202 -2.68 -4.45 24.29
C ALA A 202 -1.56 -5.20 23.57
N LEU A 203 -1.89 -5.90 22.49
CA LEU A 203 -0.91 -6.53 21.59
C LEU A 203 -0.52 -5.55 20.47
N SER A 204 0.77 -5.52 20.11
CA SER A 204 1.31 -4.64 19.08
C SER A 204 1.66 -5.43 17.81
N PHE A 205 1.03 -5.08 16.69
CA PHE A 205 1.22 -5.67 15.36
C PHE A 205 1.76 -4.63 14.40
N TRP A 206 2.74 -5.01 13.57
CA TRP A 206 3.51 -4.08 12.79
C TRP A 206 3.58 -4.43 11.32
N ASP A 207 3.08 -3.55 10.46
CA ASP A 207 3.26 -3.63 9.01
C ASP A 207 4.59 -3.00 8.61
N TYR A 208 5.54 -3.86 8.22
CA TYR A 208 6.86 -3.49 7.70
C TYR A 208 6.93 -3.56 6.16
N ALA A 209 5.81 -3.63 5.46
CA ALA A 209 5.83 -3.76 3.99
C ALA A 209 6.64 -2.64 3.32
N SER A 210 6.51 -1.39 3.78
CA SER A 210 7.25 -0.26 3.24
C SER A 210 8.59 -0.03 3.92
N ALA A 211 8.68 -0.36 5.21
CA ALA A 211 9.87 -0.15 6.03
C ALA A 211 10.90 -1.29 5.93
N GLY A 212 10.42 -2.51 5.69
CA GLY A 212 11.23 -3.73 5.76
C GLY A 212 12.49 -3.73 4.90
N PRO A 213 12.48 -3.23 3.65
CA PRO A 213 13.68 -3.16 2.83
C PRO A 213 14.78 -2.24 3.39
N TYR A 214 14.41 -1.28 4.25
CA TYR A 214 15.25 -0.13 4.59
C TYR A 214 15.64 -0.07 6.06
N LEU A 215 14.69 -0.26 6.97
CA LEU A 215 14.91 -0.12 8.40
C LEU A 215 15.34 -1.44 9.06
N LYS A 216 16.07 -1.34 10.18
CA LYS A 216 16.28 -2.48 11.06
C LYS A 216 14.92 -3.02 11.53
N ILE A 217 14.72 -4.32 11.39
CA ILE A 217 13.56 -5.01 11.94
C ILE A 217 14.04 -5.71 13.21
N ASP A 218 13.40 -5.40 14.33
CA ASP A 218 13.79 -5.97 15.62
C ASP A 218 12.51 -6.43 16.35
N MET A 219 12.36 -7.74 16.51
CA MET A 219 11.22 -8.34 17.21
C MET A 219 11.28 -8.09 18.70
N ASN A 220 12.49 -8.00 19.27
CA ASN A 220 12.73 -7.98 20.71
C ASN A 220 13.72 -6.89 21.12
N PRO A 221 13.47 -5.58 20.81
CA PRO A 221 14.41 -4.50 21.06
C PRO A 221 14.60 -4.23 22.55
N THR A 222 13.52 -4.29 23.33
CA THR A 222 13.52 -4.14 24.81
C THR A 222 12.51 -5.11 25.43
N PRO A 223 12.59 -5.41 26.74
CA PRO A 223 11.65 -6.30 27.41
C PRO A 223 10.16 -5.91 27.27
N ASP A 224 9.87 -4.61 27.22
CA ASP A 224 8.48 -4.08 27.09
C ASP A 224 8.19 -3.56 25.68
N GLY A 225 9.19 -3.32 24.85
CA GLY A 225 9.06 -2.80 23.50
C GLY A 225 9.06 -3.87 22.40
N TYR A 226 8.95 -5.16 22.75
CA TYR A 226 8.89 -6.25 21.78
C TYR A 226 7.65 -6.12 20.89
N LYS A 227 7.70 -6.78 19.73
CA LYS A 227 6.56 -6.82 18.79
C LYS A 227 5.86 -8.17 18.93
N ASP A 228 4.53 -8.16 19.08
CA ASP A 228 3.76 -9.41 19.11
C ASP A 228 3.65 -10.04 17.72
N ALA A 229 3.55 -9.22 16.66
CA ALA A 229 3.62 -9.70 15.28
C ALA A 229 4.20 -8.63 14.34
N VAL A 230 4.90 -9.10 13.30
CA VAL A 230 5.41 -8.29 12.19
C VAL A 230 4.97 -8.93 10.88
N PHE A 231 4.48 -8.09 9.96
CA PHE A 231 4.07 -8.46 8.61
C PHE A 231 5.06 -7.91 7.60
N LEU A 232 5.48 -8.72 6.63
CA LEU A 232 6.48 -8.37 5.65
C LEU A 232 6.10 -8.77 4.23
N SER A 233 6.56 -7.97 3.30
CA SER A 233 6.47 -8.22 1.85
C SER A 233 7.87 -8.23 1.24
N PRO A 234 8.61 -9.36 1.32
CA PRO A 234 9.99 -9.40 0.85
C PRO A 234 10.15 -9.13 -0.64
N HIS A 235 9.07 -9.24 -1.45
CA HIS A 235 9.09 -8.84 -2.85
C HIS A 235 9.43 -7.35 -3.08
N LYS A 236 9.36 -6.51 -2.02
CA LYS A 236 9.75 -5.09 -2.08
C LYS A 236 11.23 -4.86 -1.85
N PHE A 237 11.95 -5.85 -1.31
CA PHE A 237 13.41 -5.80 -1.24
C PHE A 237 14.01 -5.88 -2.64
N VAL A 238 15.15 -5.26 -2.86
CA VAL A 238 15.91 -5.48 -4.08
C VAL A 238 16.32 -6.96 -4.14
N GLY A 239 16.15 -7.60 -5.29
CA GLY A 239 16.33 -9.04 -5.46
C GLY A 239 15.12 -9.90 -5.06
N GLY A 240 14.05 -9.31 -4.51
CA GLY A 240 12.92 -10.00 -3.91
C GLY A 240 11.69 -10.36 -4.76
N PRO A 241 11.56 -9.98 -6.04
CA PRO A 241 10.36 -10.33 -6.81
C PRO A 241 10.00 -11.82 -6.73
N GLY A 242 8.70 -12.10 -6.58
CA GLY A 242 8.17 -13.46 -6.47
C GLY A 242 8.19 -14.06 -5.06
N THR A 243 8.84 -13.45 -4.06
CA THR A 243 8.88 -13.98 -2.69
C THR A 243 7.51 -14.01 -2.02
N PRO A 244 7.24 -15.03 -1.16
CA PRO A 244 6.03 -15.06 -0.35
C PRO A 244 6.05 -13.95 0.70
N GLY A 245 4.87 -13.64 1.27
CA GLY A 245 4.77 -12.83 2.47
C GLY A 245 5.36 -13.54 3.68
N LEU A 246 5.66 -12.77 4.73
CA LEU A 246 6.14 -13.30 6.00
C LEU A 246 5.25 -12.81 7.14
N LEU A 247 4.87 -13.74 8.01
CA LEU A 247 4.35 -13.48 9.34
C LEU A 247 5.42 -13.90 10.35
N ILE A 248 5.93 -12.94 11.13
CA ILE A 248 6.79 -13.20 12.27
C ILE A 248 5.99 -12.85 13.51
N ALA A 249 5.72 -13.82 14.37
CA ALA A 249 4.79 -13.60 15.46
C ALA A 249 5.09 -14.46 16.69
N LYS A 250 4.73 -13.94 17.86
CA LYS A 250 4.85 -14.67 19.12
C LYS A 250 4.01 -15.96 19.07
N LYS A 251 4.59 -17.11 19.39
CA LYS A 251 3.93 -18.43 19.40
C LYS A 251 2.64 -18.45 20.21
N LYS A 252 2.58 -17.67 21.32
CA LYS A 252 1.39 -17.51 22.17
C LYS A 252 0.13 -17.03 21.44
N LEU A 253 0.26 -16.43 20.23
CA LEU A 253 -0.86 -15.93 19.44
C LEU A 253 -1.59 -17.02 18.67
N PHE A 254 -0.96 -18.17 18.42
CA PHE A 254 -1.51 -19.28 17.66
C PHE A 254 -2.39 -20.17 18.54
N ARG A 255 -3.47 -19.60 19.05
CA ARG A 255 -4.43 -20.29 19.94
C ARG A 255 -5.40 -21.19 19.19
N ASN A 256 -5.55 -20.99 17.87
CA ASN A 256 -6.37 -21.86 17.04
C ASN A 256 -5.63 -23.17 16.75
N PRO A 257 -6.13 -24.32 17.20
CA PRO A 257 -5.52 -25.61 16.88
C PRO A 257 -5.62 -25.94 15.38
N VAL A 258 -6.60 -25.37 14.68
CA VAL A 258 -6.79 -25.53 13.24
C VAL A 258 -5.99 -24.45 12.51
N PRO A 259 -5.03 -24.83 11.66
CA PRO A 259 -4.21 -23.84 10.95
C PRO A 259 -5.01 -23.02 9.92
N GLY A 260 -4.52 -21.86 9.59
CA GLY A 260 -5.10 -20.95 8.60
C GLY A 260 -4.88 -21.37 7.14
N GLY A 261 -4.91 -22.66 6.87
CA GLY A 261 -4.65 -23.25 5.55
C GLY A 261 -4.43 -24.74 5.74
N CYS A 262 -5.42 -25.42 6.34
CA CYS A 262 -5.33 -26.85 6.58
C CYS A 262 -5.28 -27.65 5.26
N GLY A 263 -4.38 -28.64 5.20
CA GLY A 263 -4.16 -29.45 4.00
C GLY A 263 -2.96 -30.38 4.15
N GLY A 264 -2.46 -30.88 3.04
CA GLY A 264 -1.24 -31.70 3.04
C GLY A 264 -0.06 -30.93 3.64
N GLY A 265 0.81 -31.63 4.37
CA GLY A 265 1.96 -31.05 5.07
C GLY A 265 1.66 -30.41 6.43
N THR A 266 0.39 -30.25 6.82
CA THR A 266 0.01 -29.68 8.13
C THR A 266 -0.34 -30.71 9.18
N VAL A 267 -0.44 -31.98 8.79
CA VAL A 267 -0.92 -33.06 9.61
C VAL A 267 0.16 -34.13 9.87
N LEU A 268 0.19 -34.64 11.08
CA LEU A 268 1.03 -35.78 11.46
C LEU A 268 0.39 -37.09 10.94
N PHE A 269 -0.93 -37.19 11.08
CA PHE A 269 -1.66 -38.38 10.66
C PHE A 269 -3.14 -38.08 10.37
N VAL A 270 -3.70 -38.77 9.40
CA VAL A 270 -5.12 -38.66 9.04
C VAL A 270 -5.70 -40.08 8.98
N THR A 271 -6.79 -40.33 9.72
CA THR A 271 -7.60 -41.51 9.61
C THR A 271 -8.78 -41.29 8.68
N ARG A 272 -9.67 -42.27 8.53
CA ARG A 272 -10.93 -42.08 7.78
C ARG A 272 -11.89 -41.10 8.46
N GLU A 273 -11.78 -40.94 9.78
CA GLU A 273 -12.73 -40.16 10.59
C GLU A 273 -12.10 -38.97 11.30
N THR A 274 -10.79 -39.03 11.59
CA THR A 274 -10.10 -38.05 12.41
C THR A 274 -8.74 -37.66 11.81
N HIS A 275 -8.16 -36.58 12.31
CA HIS A 275 -6.83 -36.14 11.94
C HIS A 275 -6.08 -35.53 13.13
N LEU A 276 -4.76 -35.55 13.05
CA LEU A 276 -3.86 -34.93 14.03
C LEU A 276 -2.93 -33.97 13.32
N TYR A 277 -2.96 -32.68 13.71
CA TYR A 277 -2.07 -31.67 13.19
C TYR A 277 -0.67 -31.78 13.77
N LEU A 278 0.33 -31.21 13.05
CA LEU A 278 1.69 -31.07 13.53
C LEU A 278 1.73 -30.12 14.75
N GLU A 279 2.64 -30.38 15.68
CA GLU A 279 2.88 -29.53 16.85
C GLU A 279 3.64 -28.24 16.48
N SER A 280 4.60 -28.34 15.56
CA SER A 280 5.36 -27.20 15.05
C SER A 280 4.42 -26.17 14.41
N ILE A 281 4.34 -24.97 14.99
CA ILE A 281 3.50 -23.89 14.48
C ILE A 281 3.92 -23.51 13.06
N GLU A 282 5.22 -23.41 12.79
CA GLU A 282 5.73 -23.00 11.49
C GLU A 282 5.33 -24.00 10.40
N GLU A 283 5.48 -25.31 10.65
CA GLU A 283 5.10 -26.34 9.69
C GLU A 283 3.58 -26.47 9.56
N ARG A 284 2.87 -26.42 10.69
CA ARG A 284 1.40 -26.52 10.71
C ARG A 284 0.74 -25.37 9.94
N GLU A 285 1.28 -24.17 10.00
CA GLU A 285 0.71 -22.99 9.34
C GLU A 285 1.08 -22.86 7.85
N GLU A 286 1.94 -23.71 7.31
CA GLU A 286 2.39 -23.69 5.91
C GLU A 286 1.84 -24.87 5.11
N GLY A 287 0.51 -24.98 5.02
CA GLY A 287 -0.17 -26.06 4.31
C GLY A 287 -0.01 -26.02 2.79
N GLY A 288 0.09 -27.22 2.18
CA GLY A 288 0.33 -27.42 0.76
C GLY A 288 1.81 -27.35 0.41
N THR A 289 2.17 -27.61 -0.85
CA THR A 289 3.53 -27.38 -1.33
C THR A 289 3.83 -25.88 -1.32
N PRO A 290 4.79 -25.40 -0.50
CA PRO A 290 5.04 -23.97 -0.37
C PRO A 290 5.73 -23.40 -1.59
N ALA A 291 5.82 -22.08 -1.65
CA ALA A 291 6.69 -21.34 -2.59
C ALA A 291 8.16 -21.59 -2.23
N ILE A 292 8.73 -22.71 -2.70
CA ILE A 292 10.02 -23.25 -2.24
C ILE A 292 11.17 -22.33 -2.64
N VAL A 293 11.36 -22.10 -3.93
CA VAL A 293 12.45 -21.25 -4.48
C VAL A 293 12.31 -19.82 -4.01
N GLU A 294 11.08 -19.35 -3.97
CA GLU A 294 10.75 -17.98 -3.57
C GLU A 294 11.00 -17.75 -2.08
N SER A 295 10.81 -18.77 -1.22
CA SER A 295 11.20 -18.67 0.20
C SER A 295 12.73 -18.67 0.40
N ILE A 296 13.47 -19.41 -0.43
CA ILE A 296 14.94 -19.36 -0.46
C ILE A 296 15.40 -17.95 -0.85
N ARG A 297 14.80 -17.37 -1.92
CA ARG A 297 15.05 -15.98 -2.33
C ARG A 297 14.78 -14.99 -1.19
N ALA A 298 13.71 -15.19 -0.41
CA ALA A 298 13.43 -14.35 0.75
C ALA A 298 14.59 -14.35 1.76
N GLY A 299 15.16 -15.52 2.08
CA GLY A 299 16.37 -15.60 2.92
C GLY A 299 17.54 -14.83 2.34
N MET A 300 17.80 -14.96 1.03
CA MET A 300 18.91 -14.28 0.35
C MET A 300 18.79 -12.75 0.42
N VAL A 301 17.59 -12.17 0.22
CA VAL A 301 17.43 -10.70 0.27
C VAL A 301 17.54 -10.14 1.68
N PHE A 302 17.14 -10.89 2.71
CA PHE A 302 17.42 -10.52 4.10
C PHE A 302 18.91 -10.54 4.39
N GLN A 303 19.63 -11.56 3.94
CA GLN A 303 21.07 -11.67 4.08
C GLN A 303 21.82 -10.52 3.38
N LEU A 304 21.37 -10.15 2.16
CA LEU A 304 21.92 -9.02 1.42
C LEU A 304 21.73 -7.70 2.18
N LYS A 305 20.50 -7.44 2.66
CA LYS A 305 20.21 -6.25 3.45
C LYS A 305 21.08 -6.16 4.70
N GLU A 306 21.27 -7.27 5.41
CA GLU A 306 22.12 -7.34 6.59
C GLU A 306 23.59 -7.06 6.24
N ALA A 307 24.08 -7.56 5.10
CA ALA A 307 25.42 -7.31 4.61
C ALA A 307 25.65 -5.82 4.26
N VAL A 308 24.65 -5.12 3.73
CA VAL A 308 24.70 -3.66 3.52
C VAL A 308 24.73 -2.92 4.86
N GLY A 309 23.92 -3.36 5.79
CA GLY A 309 23.78 -2.77 7.12
C GLY A 309 22.78 -1.61 7.19
N ALA A 310 21.90 -1.66 8.19
CA ALA A 310 20.82 -0.68 8.35
C ALA A 310 21.32 0.76 8.50
N SER A 311 22.44 0.98 9.20
CA SER A 311 23.02 2.31 9.39
C SER A 311 23.55 2.94 8.09
N VAL A 312 24.06 2.12 7.18
CA VAL A 312 24.49 2.57 5.84
C VAL A 312 23.29 2.99 5.01
N ILE A 313 22.24 2.15 5.00
CA ILE A 313 21.00 2.44 4.30
C ILE A 313 20.40 3.75 4.81
N GLU A 314 20.26 3.89 6.13
CA GLU A 314 19.67 5.05 6.78
C GLU A 314 20.40 6.34 6.43
N LYS A 315 21.75 6.35 6.55
CA LYS A 315 22.56 7.51 6.19
C LYS A 315 22.39 7.91 4.72
N ARG A 316 22.32 6.92 3.82
CA ARG A 316 22.12 7.15 2.40
C ARG A 316 20.74 7.75 2.10
N GLU A 317 19.70 7.25 2.75
CA GLU A 317 18.33 7.72 2.61
C GLU A 317 18.12 9.12 3.18
N ASP A 318 18.75 9.43 4.32
CA ASP A 318 18.71 10.79 4.88
C ASP A 318 19.35 11.82 3.92
N ASP A 319 20.48 11.47 3.27
CA ASP A 319 21.11 12.31 2.25
C ASP A 319 20.20 12.53 1.03
N MET A 320 19.57 11.48 0.52
CA MET A 320 18.62 11.57 -0.58
C MET A 320 17.41 12.44 -0.23
N CYS A 321 16.86 12.29 0.97
CA CYS A 321 15.76 13.13 1.46
C CYS A 321 16.18 14.61 1.52
N ARG A 322 17.38 14.89 2.04
CA ARG A 322 17.92 16.25 2.12
C ARG A 322 18.05 16.88 0.73
N LYS A 323 18.69 16.19 -0.23
CA LYS A 323 18.85 16.63 -1.62
C LYS A 323 17.50 16.92 -2.29
N ALA A 324 16.52 16.01 -2.14
CA ALA A 324 15.19 16.18 -2.70
C ALA A 324 14.48 17.44 -2.15
N PHE A 325 14.54 17.66 -0.84
CA PHE A 325 13.94 18.85 -0.24
C PHE A 325 14.67 20.15 -0.59
N GLU A 326 15.99 20.13 -0.80
CA GLU A 326 16.76 21.30 -1.22
C GLU A 326 16.37 21.80 -2.60
N ILE A 327 15.98 20.91 -3.52
CA ILE A 327 15.51 21.25 -4.86
C ILE A 327 14.02 21.57 -4.83
N TRP A 328 13.18 20.65 -4.45
CA TRP A 328 11.73 20.74 -4.67
C TRP A 328 11.02 21.75 -3.78
N ARG A 329 11.57 22.11 -2.60
CA ARG A 329 10.96 23.17 -1.77
C ARG A 329 11.06 24.56 -2.39
N LYS A 330 11.99 24.77 -3.33
CA LYS A 330 12.15 26.04 -4.04
C LYS A 330 11.13 26.20 -5.16
N ASN A 331 10.57 25.08 -5.65
CA ASN A 331 9.60 25.10 -6.73
C ASN A 331 8.17 25.29 -6.18
N PRO A 332 7.50 26.43 -6.48
CA PRO A 332 6.15 26.70 -5.97
C PRO A 332 5.07 25.81 -6.60
N ASP A 333 5.39 25.13 -7.69
CA ASP A 333 4.47 24.24 -8.40
C ASP A 333 4.43 22.83 -7.77
N ILE A 334 5.43 22.50 -6.93
CA ILE A 334 5.52 21.21 -6.23
C ILE A 334 4.95 21.33 -4.81
N THR A 335 3.98 20.49 -4.49
CA THR A 335 3.50 20.30 -3.12
C THR A 335 3.86 18.89 -2.67
N ILE A 336 4.92 18.76 -1.87
CA ILE A 336 5.31 17.47 -1.26
C ILE A 336 4.38 17.20 -0.08
N LEU A 337 3.76 16.02 -0.07
CA LEU A 337 2.82 15.62 0.97
C LEU A 337 3.52 15.14 2.25
N GLY A 338 2.88 15.39 3.39
CA GLY A 338 3.37 15.04 4.73
C GLY A 338 4.32 16.07 5.32
N ASN A 339 4.67 15.89 6.61
CA ASN A 339 5.57 16.81 7.31
C ASN A 339 7.01 16.65 6.81
N HIS A 340 7.60 17.73 6.34
CA HIS A 340 8.95 17.74 5.78
C HIS A 340 10.06 17.64 6.84
N ASN A 341 9.74 17.84 8.12
CA ASN A 341 10.69 17.76 9.22
C ASN A 341 10.60 16.42 9.98
N ALA A 342 9.61 15.58 9.65
CA ALA A 342 9.52 14.24 10.20
C ALA A 342 10.58 13.33 9.57
N ARG A 343 11.19 12.46 10.39
CA ARG A 343 12.10 11.42 9.89
C ARG A 343 11.36 10.52 8.92
N ARG A 344 11.96 10.25 7.77
CA ARG A 344 11.28 9.52 6.69
C ARG A 344 12.24 8.77 5.77
N LEU A 345 11.71 7.77 5.10
CA LEU A 345 12.33 7.13 3.94
C LEU A 345 12.22 8.07 2.71
N PRO A 346 13.07 7.91 1.69
CA PRO A 346 13.00 8.68 0.44
C PRO A 346 11.84 8.21 -0.45
N ILE A 347 10.64 8.23 0.11
CA ILE A 347 9.35 8.01 -0.53
C ILE A 347 8.62 9.35 -0.54
N PHE A 348 8.37 9.88 -1.74
CA PHE A 348 7.78 11.20 -1.92
C PHE A 348 6.50 11.07 -2.73
N SER A 349 5.41 11.55 -2.14
CA SER A 349 4.16 11.79 -2.84
C SER A 349 3.97 13.28 -3.02
N MET A 350 3.62 13.70 -4.24
CA MET A 350 3.54 15.11 -4.57
C MET A 350 2.39 15.43 -5.50
N LEU A 351 1.95 16.68 -5.42
CA LEU A 351 1.00 17.30 -6.34
C LEU A 351 1.76 18.34 -7.16
N ILE A 352 1.51 18.37 -8.44
CA ILE A 352 2.04 19.39 -9.35
C ILE A 352 0.93 20.37 -9.69
N ARG A 353 1.14 21.65 -9.45
CA ARG A 353 0.14 22.70 -9.60
C ARG A 353 0.43 23.57 -10.80
N HIS A 354 -0.57 23.81 -11.63
CA HIS A 354 -0.52 24.87 -12.63
C HIS A 354 -0.94 26.19 -11.98
N GLN A 355 0.00 27.16 -11.87
CA GLN A 355 -0.20 28.38 -11.08
C GLN A 355 -1.35 29.25 -11.60
N ASP A 356 -1.45 29.42 -12.91
CA ASP A 356 -2.42 30.32 -13.51
C ASP A 356 -3.86 29.85 -13.37
N SER A 357 -4.12 28.57 -13.61
CA SER A 357 -5.45 27.99 -13.41
C SER A 357 -5.76 27.68 -11.95
N GLY A 358 -4.73 27.44 -11.13
CA GLY A 358 -4.85 26.94 -9.77
C GLY A 358 -5.20 25.46 -9.67
N LYS A 359 -5.39 24.76 -10.80
CA LYS A 359 -5.64 23.31 -10.89
C LYS A 359 -4.34 22.51 -10.76
N MET A 360 -4.47 21.21 -10.50
CA MET A 360 -3.34 20.28 -10.48
C MET A 360 -3.15 19.64 -11.85
N LEU A 361 -1.94 19.22 -12.19
CA LEU A 361 -1.75 18.24 -13.24
C LEU A 361 -2.21 16.88 -12.74
N HIS A 362 -2.94 16.14 -13.58
CA HIS A 362 -3.44 14.82 -13.19
C HIS A 362 -2.26 13.88 -12.89
N HIS A 363 -2.32 13.13 -11.78
CA HIS A 363 -1.19 12.30 -11.33
C HIS A 363 -0.76 11.24 -12.37
N ASN A 364 -1.70 10.66 -13.12
CA ASN A 364 -1.36 9.71 -14.17
C ASN A 364 -0.69 10.41 -15.36
N PHE A 365 -1.13 11.62 -15.73
CA PHE A 365 -0.45 12.43 -16.74
C PHE A 365 1.01 12.71 -16.34
N VAL A 366 1.24 13.15 -15.10
CA VAL A 366 2.61 13.40 -14.61
C VAL A 366 3.46 12.13 -14.66
N SER A 367 2.90 10.99 -14.26
CA SER A 367 3.60 9.70 -14.30
C SER A 367 3.96 9.28 -15.72
N VAL A 368 3.03 9.43 -16.67
CA VAL A 368 3.27 9.14 -18.09
C VAL A 368 4.28 10.10 -18.69
N LEU A 369 4.21 11.40 -18.35
CA LEU A 369 5.16 12.40 -18.86
C LEU A 369 6.57 12.16 -18.35
N LEU A 370 6.76 11.77 -17.08
CA LEU A 370 8.05 11.36 -16.51
C LEU A 370 8.62 10.13 -17.25
N ASN A 371 7.76 9.16 -17.57
CA ASN A 371 8.16 8.00 -18.38
C ASN A 371 8.58 8.43 -19.78
N ASP A 372 7.78 9.22 -20.46
CA ASP A 372 7.98 9.54 -21.90
C ASP A 372 9.15 10.48 -22.15
N LEU A 373 9.35 11.47 -21.26
CA LEU A 373 10.45 12.43 -21.40
C LEU A 373 11.78 11.91 -20.82
N TYR A 374 11.73 11.23 -19.67
CA TYR A 374 12.92 10.93 -18.88
C TYR A 374 13.16 9.44 -18.62
N GLY A 375 12.21 8.58 -18.96
CA GLY A 375 12.31 7.15 -18.67
C GLY A 375 12.04 6.80 -17.19
N ILE A 376 11.61 7.76 -16.38
CA ILE A 376 11.39 7.59 -14.95
C ILE A 376 10.06 6.87 -14.70
N GLN A 377 10.15 5.69 -14.07
CA GLN A 377 8.99 4.86 -13.73
C GLN A 377 8.44 5.26 -12.36
N ALA A 378 7.46 6.15 -12.35
CA ALA A 378 6.74 6.61 -11.18
C ALA A 378 5.33 6.02 -11.13
N ARG A 379 4.61 6.22 -10.02
CA ARG A 379 3.23 5.75 -9.85
C ARG A 379 2.29 6.91 -9.54
N GLY A 380 1.15 6.96 -10.25
CA GLY A 380 0.02 7.83 -9.92
C GLY A 380 -1.03 7.16 -9.03
N GLY A 381 -1.88 7.94 -8.36
CA GLY A 381 -3.03 7.48 -7.60
C GLY A 381 -2.96 7.72 -6.08
N CYS A 382 -3.75 6.96 -5.30
CA CYS A 382 -3.81 7.07 -3.83
C CYS A 382 -2.92 6.05 -3.10
N ALA A 383 -2.10 5.28 -3.81
CA ALA A 383 -1.13 4.30 -3.31
C ALA A 383 -1.71 3.28 -2.31
N CYS A 384 -2.99 2.88 -2.47
CA CYS A 384 -3.71 1.96 -1.57
C CYS A 384 -3.69 2.37 -0.09
N ALA A 385 -3.65 3.68 0.20
CA ALA A 385 -3.73 4.26 1.54
C ALA A 385 -4.81 5.35 1.58
N GLY A 386 -6.03 5.01 1.10
CA GLY A 386 -7.13 5.94 0.87
C GLY A 386 -7.41 6.91 2.03
N PRO A 387 -7.62 6.44 3.27
CA PRO A 387 -7.88 7.35 4.39
C PRO A 387 -6.77 8.36 4.63
N TYR A 388 -5.50 7.93 4.58
CA TYR A 388 -4.37 8.85 4.76
C TYR A 388 -4.19 9.78 3.56
N ALA A 389 -4.38 9.28 2.34
CA ALA A 389 -4.37 10.11 1.14
C ALA A 389 -5.44 11.22 1.21
N GLN A 390 -6.65 10.90 1.68
CA GLN A 390 -7.71 11.89 1.87
C GLN A 390 -7.33 12.95 2.91
N ASP A 391 -6.75 12.55 4.04
CA ASP A 391 -6.25 13.50 5.04
C ASP A 391 -5.20 14.45 4.45
N LEU A 392 -4.19 13.91 3.76
CA LEU A 392 -3.13 14.69 3.13
C LEU A 392 -3.65 15.64 2.04
N LEU A 393 -4.65 15.21 1.29
CA LEU A 393 -5.32 16.01 0.26
C LEU A 393 -6.32 17.01 0.85
N GLY A 394 -6.66 16.90 2.13
CA GLY A 394 -7.68 17.72 2.79
C GLY A 394 -9.11 17.41 2.31
N ILE A 395 -9.35 16.16 1.91
CA ILE A 395 -10.64 15.65 1.47
C ILE A 395 -11.40 15.17 2.72
N ASN A 396 -12.46 15.86 3.08
CA ASN A 396 -13.35 15.41 4.14
C ASN A 396 -14.36 14.37 3.64
N GLU A 397 -15.09 13.72 4.55
CA GLU A 397 -16.06 12.67 4.25
C GLU A 397 -17.16 13.13 3.24
N THR A 398 -17.62 14.37 3.35
CA THR A 398 -18.63 14.93 2.42
C THR A 398 -18.08 15.04 1.01
N THR A 399 -16.86 15.55 0.87
CA THR A 399 -16.17 15.66 -0.41
C THR A 399 -15.83 14.27 -0.97
N ALA A 400 -15.39 13.33 -0.10
CA ALA A 400 -15.12 11.95 -0.49
C ALA A 400 -16.37 11.28 -1.10
N LYS A 401 -17.54 11.43 -0.47
CA LYS A 401 -18.81 10.90 -1.01
C LYS A 401 -19.19 11.51 -2.35
N ARG A 402 -18.88 12.80 -2.57
CA ARG A 402 -19.11 13.41 -3.90
C ARG A 402 -18.20 12.80 -4.97
N PHE A 403 -16.94 12.45 -4.63
CA PHE A 403 -16.08 11.71 -5.56
C PHE A 403 -16.53 10.26 -5.77
N THR A 404 -17.01 9.59 -4.71
CA THR A 404 -17.54 8.21 -4.81
C THR A 404 -18.67 8.12 -5.84
N TRP A 405 -19.49 9.17 -5.96
CA TRP A 405 -20.57 9.23 -6.94
C TRP A 405 -20.09 9.00 -8.39
N PHE A 406 -18.89 9.45 -8.78
CA PHE A 406 -18.31 9.19 -10.10
C PHE A 406 -17.80 7.78 -10.27
N LEU A 407 -17.52 7.07 -9.18
CA LEU A 407 -16.84 5.78 -9.15
C LEU A 407 -17.79 4.60 -8.92
N GLU A 408 -19.03 4.89 -8.51
CA GLU A 408 -20.06 3.86 -8.33
C GLU A 408 -20.67 3.44 -9.68
N PRO A 409 -20.75 2.12 -9.94
CA PRO A 409 -21.48 1.64 -11.12
C PRO A 409 -22.95 2.04 -11.04
N HIS A 410 -23.51 2.45 -12.15
CA HIS A 410 -24.91 2.91 -12.22
C HIS A 410 -25.90 1.75 -12.17
N GLN A 411 -26.98 1.92 -11.40
CA GLN A 411 -28.16 1.09 -11.54
C GLN A 411 -29.05 1.64 -12.68
N GLN A 412 -29.69 0.75 -13.44
CA GLN A 412 -30.44 1.06 -14.68
C GLN A 412 -31.52 2.13 -14.53
N ASP A 413 -31.89 2.50 -13.30
CA ASP A 413 -33.01 3.41 -12.99
C ASP A 413 -32.56 4.83 -12.58
N ASP A 414 -31.28 5.14 -12.59
CA ASP A 414 -30.73 6.46 -12.23
C ASP A 414 -30.82 7.42 -13.43
N VAL A 415 -31.93 8.13 -13.58
CA VAL A 415 -32.20 9.10 -14.65
C VAL A 415 -31.22 10.30 -14.62
N GLU A 416 -30.57 10.56 -13.48
CA GLU A 416 -29.67 11.71 -13.29
C GLU A 416 -28.24 11.50 -13.81
N LYS A 417 -27.85 10.26 -14.14
CA LYS A 417 -26.48 9.96 -14.53
C LYS A 417 -26.35 9.77 -16.04
N SER A 418 -25.66 10.68 -16.67
CA SER A 418 -25.46 10.70 -18.13
C SER A 418 -24.45 9.65 -18.63
N TYR A 419 -23.74 8.94 -17.74
CA TYR A 419 -22.73 7.93 -18.11
C TYR A 419 -23.01 6.60 -17.44
N LYS A 420 -22.78 5.54 -18.20
CA LYS A 420 -23.06 4.16 -17.78
C LYS A 420 -21.94 3.51 -16.98
N GLU A 421 -20.71 4.01 -17.11
CA GLU A 421 -19.48 3.43 -16.54
C GLU A 421 -18.80 4.39 -15.57
N PRO A 422 -18.08 3.87 -14.54
CA PRO A 422 -17.31 4.69 -13.61
C PRO A 422 -16.35 5.65 -14.32
N LEU A 423 -16.16 6.84 -13.76
CA LEU A 423 -15.22 7.85 -14.27
C LEU A 423 -13.97 7.89 -13.39
N GLU A 424 -13.02 6.96 -13.62
CA GLU A 424 -11.80 6.86 -12.81
C GLU A 424 -10.89 8.07 -12.91
N ILE A 425 -10.98 8.84 -14.01
CA ILE A 425 -10.24 10.10 -14.18
C ILE A 425 -10.55 11.12 -13.08
N MET A 426 -11.73 11.05 -12.46
CA MET A 426 -12.14 11.96 -11.40
C MET A 426 -11.51 11.60 -10.03
N LYS A 427 -10.90 10.45 -9.89
CA LYS A 427 -10.31 9.96 -8.65
C LYS A 427 -9.13 10.85 -8.21
N PRO A 428 -9.21 11.53 -7.05
CA PRO A 428 -8.10 12.34 -6.57
C PRO A 428 -6.89 11.47 -6.21
N GLY A 429 -5.70 11.96 -6.51
CA GLY A 429 -4.46 11.24 -6.24
C GLY A 429 -3.24 12.16 -6.32
N PHE A 430 -2.08 11.55 -6.22
CA PHE A 430 -0.76 12.18 -6.27
C PHE A 430 0.20 11.31 -7.07
N VAL A 431 1.29 11.89 -7.52
CA VAL A 431 2.40 11.11 -8.07
C VAL A 431 3.35 10.71 -6.95
N ARG A 432 3.80 9.44 -6.95
CA ARG A 432 4.75 8.93 -5.96
C ARG A 432 6.02 8.45 -6.64
N VAL A 433 7.15 8.87 -6.11
CA VAL A 433 8.50 8.40 -6.47
C VAL A 433 9.21 7.89 -5.22
N ASN A 434 10.13 6.96 -5.43
CA ASN A 434 10.99 6.42 -4.39
C ASN A 434 12.42 6.31 -4.94
N LEU A 435 13.38 6.80 -4.16
CA LEU A 435 14.80 6.71 -4.48
C LEU A 435 15.39 5.55 -3.66
N PRO A 436 15.81 4.43 -4.31
CA PRO A 436 16.40 3.32 -3.58
C PRO A 436 17.82 3.65 -3.12
N TYR A 437 18.20 3.19 -1.93
CA TYR A 437 19.46 3.54 -1.27
C TYR A 437 20.73 3.21 -2.09
N PHE A 438 20.66 2.29 -3.02
CA PHE A 438 21.77 1.88 -3.90
C PHE A 438 21.85 2.66 -5.23
N MET A 439 20.85 3.51 -5.55
CA MET A 439 20.88 4.37 -6.74
C MET A 439 22.09 5.31 -6.66
N ASP A 440 22.84 5.45 -7.77
CA ASP A 440 24.00 6.35 -7.83
C ASP A 440 23.59 7.83 -7.72
N ASP A 441 24.56 8.70 -7.40
CA ASP A 441 24.31 10.13 -7.16
C ASP A 441 23.91 10.90 -8.42
N GLU A 442 24.42 10.49 -9.58
CA GLU A 442 24.10 11.09 -10.88
C GLU A 442 22.64 10.81 -11.24
N THR A 443 22.23 9.55 -11.12
CA THR A 443 20.83 9.14 -11.36
C THR A 443 19.87 9.79 -10.35
N VAL A 444 20.26 9.90 -9.07
CA VAL A 444 19.47 10.65 -8.08
C VAL A 444 19.26 12.09 -8.52
N HIS A 445 20.34 12.78 -8.86
CA HIS A 445 20.26 14.18 -9.29
C HIS A 445 19.40 14.36 -10.54
N PHE A 446 19.58 13.49 -11.54
CA PHE A 446 18.77 13.46 -12.76
C PHE A 446 17.26 13.32 -12.43
N VAL A 447 16.87 12.40 -11.54
CA VAL A 447 15.47 12.23 -11.15
C VAL A 447 14.90 13.46 -10.45
N LEU A 448 15.71 14.11 -9.59
CA LEU A 448 15.27 15.29 -8.85
C LEU A 448 15.04 16.48 -9.81
N GLU A 449 15.93 16.71 -10.76
CA GLU A 449 15.81 17.77 -11.77
C GLU A 449 14.67 17.48 -12.77
N ALA A 450 14.53 16.24 -13.22
CA ALA A 450 13.46 15.86 -14.13
C ALA A 450 12.07 16.15 -13.55
N ILE A 451 11.88 15.88 -12.26
CA ILE A 451 10.62 16.17 -11.56
C ILE A 451 10.41 17.69 -11.46
N ASP A 452 11.44 18.46 -11.17
CA ASP A 452 11.39 19.94 -11.11
C ASP A 452 11.01 20.54 -12.48
N MET A 453 11.63 20.05 -13.55
CA MET A 453 11.34 20.44 -14.94
C MET A 453 9.91 20.09 -15.36
N VAL A 454 9.44 18.88 -15.05
CA VAL A 454 8.04 18.46 -15.32
C VAL A 454 7.05 19.29 -14.52
N ALA A 455 7.37 19.64 -13.27
CA ALA A 455 6.50 20.48 -12.45
C ALA A 455 6.35 21.88 -13.05
N THR A 456 7.44 22.46 -13.53
CA THR A 456 7.46 23.83 -14.06
C THR A 456 6.90 23.92 -15.48
N HIS A 457 7.21 22.95 -16.34
CA HIS A 457 6.97 23.08 -17.77
C HIS A 457 6.06 21.97 -18.35
N GLY A 458 5.85 20.86 -17.64
CA GLY A 458 5.15 19.68 -18.17
C GLY A 458 3.72 19.96 -18.64
N TRP A 459 3.01 20.94 -18.03
CA TRP A 459 1.67 21.34 -18.43
C TRP A 459 1.62 21.81 -19.91
N LYS A 460 2.73 22.31 -20.45
CA LYS A 460 2.83 22.76 -21.84
C LYS A 460 2.67 21.64 -22.85
N LEU A 461 2.98 20.41 -22.46
CA LEU A 461 2.80 19.22 -23.29
C LEU A 461 1.44 18.54 -23.11
N LEU A 462 0.60 19.03 -22.19
CA LEU A 462 -0.70 18.41 -21.93
C LEU A 462 -1.59 18.29 -23.17
N PRO A 463 -1.62 19.24 -24.13
CA PRO A 463 -2.38 19.08 -25.39
C PRO A 463 -1.88 17.94 -26.29
N GLN A 464 -0.64 17.47 -26.13
CA GLN A 464 -0.10 16.31 -26.86
C GLN A 464 -0.68 14.98 -26.38
N TYR A 465 -1.38 14.97 -25.23
CA TYR A 465 -1.90 13.77 -24.58
C TYR A 465 -3.42 13.72 -24.66
N GLN A 466 -3.90 12.49 -24.59
CA GLN A 466 -5.33 12.17 -24.44
C GLN A 466 -5.51 11.29 -23.23
N PHE A 467 -6.72 11.28 -22.66
CA PHE A 467 -7.08 10.43 -21.55
C PHE A 467 -8.36 9.64 -21.83
N ASP A 468 -8.43 8.46 -21.23
CA ASP A 468 -9.67 7.72 -21.11
C ASP A 468 -10.35 8.08 -19.79
N PRO A 469 -11.58 8.65 -19.81
CA PRO A 469 -12.27 9.04 -18.59
C PRO A 469 -12.64 7.86 -17.70
N HIS A 470 -12.83 6.67 -18.26
CA HIS A 470 -13.29 5.47 -17.55
C HIS A 470 -12.14 4.73 -16.86
N THR A 471 -10.98 4.65 -17.47
CA THR A 471 -9.80 4.00 -16.87
C THR A 471 -8.88 5.00 -16.16
N GLY A 472 -8.97 6.28 -16.50
CA GLY A 472 -8.05 7.30 -16.02
C GLY A 472 -6.65 7.20 -16.63
N ASP A 473 -6.49 6.43 -17.70
CA ASP A 473 -5.23 6.29 -18.42
C ASP A 473 -4.96 7.51 -19.29
N TRP A 474 -3.68 7.85 -19.42
CA TRP A 474 -3.18 8.91 -20.28
C TRP A 474 -2.22 8.35 -21.30
N GLU A 475 -2.27 8.86 -22.54
CA GLU A 475 -1.35 8.47 -23.60
C GLU A 475 -1.08 9.63 -24.56
N HIS A 476 0.08 9.61 -25.20
CA HIS A 476 0.41 10.58 -26.26
C HIS A 476 -0.43 10.29 -27.50
N ARG A 477 -1.04 11.33 -28.12
CA ARG A 477 -2.03 11.18 -29.22
C ARG A 477 -1.46 10.48 -30.43
N ASP A 478 -0.25 10.87 -30.85
CA ASP A 478 0.37 10.38 -32.07
C ASP A 478 1.23 9.13 -31.84
N PHE A 479 1.34 8.69 -30.57
CA PHE A 479 2.11 7.51 -30.23
C PHE A 479 1.28 6.26 -30.33
N ASN A 480 1.27 5.65 -31.51
CA ASN A 480 0.56 4.41 -31.72
C ASN A 480 1.29 3.25 -31.03
N LYS A 481 0.76 2.85 -29.88
CA LYS A 481 1.25 1.70 -29.09
C LYS A 481 1.27 0.41 -29.91
N ASP A 482 0.41 0.27 -30.90
CA ASP A 482 0.36 -0.92 -31.79
C ASP A 482 1.51 -0.94 -32.80
N LYS A 483 2.09 0.20 -33.15
CA LYS A 483 3.30 0.29 -33.97
C LYS A 483 4.58 -0.03 -33.20
N VAL A 484 4.59 0.23 -31.89
CA VAL A 484 5.61 -0.30 -30.98
C VAL A 484 5.17 -1.71 -30.63
N LYS A 485 5.55 -2.69 -31.44
CA LYS A 485 5.32 -4.11 -31.15
C LYS A 485 5.56 -4.34 -29.66
N ARG A 486 4.57 -4.88 -28.96
CA ARG A 486 4.78 -5.42 -27.60
C ARG A 486 6.07 -6.18 -27.64
N VAL A 487 7.02 -5.79 -26.85
CA VAL A 487 8.39 -6.32 -26.93
C VAL A 487 8.36 -7.83 -26.73
N PHE A 488 7.39 -8.34 -25.95
CA PHE A 488 7.22 -9.76 -25.66
C PHE A 488 5.76 -10.11 -25.34
N SER A 489 5.31 -11.27 -25.86
CA SER A 489 4.04 -11.89 -25.45
C SER A 489 4.30 -13.37 -25.16
N LEU A 490 3.61 -13.93 -24.15
CA LEU A 490 3.63 -15.39 -23.95
C LEU A 490 3.03 -16.14 -25.15
N HIS A 491 2.17 -15.48 -25.95
CA HIS A 491 1.63 -16.03 -27.19
C HIS A 491 2.64 -16.11 -28.33
N ASP A 492 3.80 -15.44 -28.22
CA ASP A 492 4.89 -15.53 -29.20
C ASP A 492 5.78 -16.78 -28.97
N ILE A 493 5.57 -17.49 -27.86
CA ILE A 493 6.30 -18.71 -27.55
C ILE A 493 5.68 -19.86 -28.34
N THR A 494 6.46 -20.47 -29.25
CA THR A 494 6.06 -21.68 -29.97
C THR A 494 6.94 -22.85 -29.53
N TYR A 495 6.31 -24.01 -29.38
CA TYR A 495 6.97 -25.27 -29.05
C TYR A 495 6.86 -26.16 -30.27
N ASP A 496 7.95 -26.32 -31.04
CA ASP A 496 8.02 -27.22 -32.19
C ASP A 496 8.75 -28.52 -31.83
N GLU A 497 8.66 -29.52 -32.72
CA GLU A 497 9.31 -30.82 -32.54
C GLU A 497 10.86 -30.73 -32.50
N ALA A 498 11.42 -29.62 -32.97
CA ALA A 498 12.88 -29.39 -33.01
C ALA A 498 13.40 -28.70 -31.71
N GLY A 499 12.54 -28.44 -30.70
CA GLY A 499 12.99 -28.00 -29.39
C GLY A 499 12.79 -26.52 -29.09
N GLY A 500 11.59 -25.99 -29.37
CA GLY A 500 11.13 -24.71 -28.84
C GLY A 500 11.93 -23.49 -29.29
N ASN A 501 11.61 -22.92 -30.41
CA ASN A 501 12.14 -21.63 -30.83
C ASN A 501 11.38 -20.52 -30.06
N ILE A 502 12.01 -19.95 -29.02
CA ILE A 502 11.57 -18.68 -28.48
C ILE A 502 12.04 -17.60 -29.44
N ASN A 503 11.17 -17.20 -30.36
CA ASN A 503 11.41 -16.06 -31.25
C ASN A 503 11.29 -14.76 -30.47
N THR A 504 12.25 -14.49 -29.57
CA THR A 504 12.32 -13.26 -28.80
C THR A 504 13.40 -12.36 -29.37
N SER A 505 13.00 -11.23 -29.91
CA SER A 505 13.95 -10.14 -30.09
C SER A 505 14.33 -9.64 -28.68
N VAL A 506 15.54 -9.96 -28.24
CA VAL A 506 16.10 -9.40 -26.98
C VAL A 506 16.02 -7.87 -27.10
N PRO A 507 15.49 -7.16 -26.06
CA PRO A 507 15.49 -5.71 -26.06
C PRO A 507 16.89 -5.21 -26.35
N LYS A 508 17.04 -4.35 -27.33
CA LYS A 508 18.34 -3.73 -27.61
C LYS A 508 18.73 -2.92 -26.38
N ASN A 509 19.94 -3.10 -25.89
CA ASN A 509 20.52 -2.19 -24.92
C ASN A 509 20.56 -0.80 -25.56
N TYR A 510 19.91 0.17 -24.93
CA TYR A 510 19.96 1.56 -25.38
C TYR A 510 21.13 2.25 -24.69
N HIS A 511 21.90 3.00 -25.46
CA HIS A 511 23.13 3.65 -25.01
C HIS A 511 22.95 5.15 -24.75
N ALA A 512 21.70 5.67 -24.75
CA ALA A 512 21.49 7.07 -24.42
C ALA A 512 21.91 7.37 -22.97
N THR A 513 22.80 8.33 -22.80
CA THR A 513 23.25 8.81 -21.50
C THR A 513 22.15 9.60 -20.81
N LEU A 514 22.25 9.79 -19.50
CA LEU A 514 21.31 10.65 -18.76
C LEU A 514 21.34 12.10 -19.26
N GLU A 515 22.52 12.59 -19.63
CA GLU A 515 22.69 13.93 -20.21
C GLU A 515 21.97 14.07 -21.57
N GLU A 516 22.12 13.12 -22.48
CA GLU A 516 21.41 13.11 -23.76
C GLU A 516 19.88 13.09 -23.58
N ILE A 517 19.40 12.31 -22.61
CA ILE A 517 17.97 12.25 -22.29
C ILE A 517 17.50 13.61 -21.73
N ALA A 518 18.26 14.22 -20.79
CA ALA A 518 17.93 15.51 -20.22
C ALA A 518 17.90 16.62 -21.27
N GLN A 519 18.90 16.67 -22.17
CA GLN A 519 18.97 17.63 -23.28
C GLN A 519 17.78 17.46 -24.25
N SER A 520 17.44 16.22 -24.61
CA SER A 520 16.28 15.90 -25.45
C SER A 520 14.97 16.35 -24.81
N ALA A 521 14.80 16.12 -23.51
CA ALA A 521 13.62 16.53 -22.76
C ALA A 521 13.49 18.05 -22.66
N SER A 522 14.59 18.75 -22.33
CA SER A 522 14.62 20.23 -22.28
C SER A 522 14.25 20.83 -23.64
N LYS A 523 14.83 20.34 -24.72
CA LYS A 523 14.49 20.79 -26.09
C LYS A 523 13.02 20.56 -26.42
N THR A 524 12.44 19.42 -26.00
CA THR A 524 11.02 19.12 -26.21
C THR A 524 10.13 20.10 -25.45
N LEU A 525 10.47 20.42 -24.18
CA LEU A 525 9.73 21.38 -23.35
C LEU A 525 9.86 22.81 -23.87
N GLU A 526 11.02 23.22 -24.37
CA GLU A 526 11.24 24.53 -25.03
C GLU A 526 10.40 24.67 -26.30
N ASN A 527 10.32 23.60 -27.09
CA ASN A 527 9.55 23.58 -28.33
C ASN A 527 8.05 23.26 -28.12
N ALA A 528 7.59 23.12 -26.90
CA ALA A 528 6.22 22.68 -26.60
C ALA A 528 5.13 23.57 -27.24
N VAL A 529 5.40 24.90 -27.37
CA VAL A 529 4.49 25.84 -28.04
C VAL A 529 4.35 25.50 -29.52
N GLU A 530 5.47 25.22 -30.19
CA GLU A 530 5.50 24.87 -31.62
C GLU A 530 4.81 23.55 -31.89
N LEU A 531 5.11 22.54 -31.08
CA LEU A 531 4.50 21.21 -31.15
C LEU A 531 2.96 21.24 -31.02
N ASN A 532 2.41 22.23 -30.34
CA ASN A 532 0.97 22.35 -30.14
C ASN A 532 0.25 23.20 -31.20
N LYS A 533 0.94 23.84 -32.14
CA LYS A 533 0.32 24.69 -33.18
C LYS A 533 -0.56 23.90 -34.14
N GLU A 534 -0.26 22.64 -34.41
CA GLU A 534 -0.98 21.79 -35.34
C GLU A 534 -2.21 21.11 -34.75
N ILE A 535 -2.41 21.21 -33.43
CA ILE A 535 -3.54 20.57 -32.75
C ILE A 535 -4.77 21.44 -32.87
N ASN A 536 -5.60 21.18 -33.88
CA ASN A 536 -6.70 22.04 -34.24
C ASN A 536 -7.96 21.94 -33.38
N THR A 537 -8.24 20.79 -32.75
CA THR A 537 -9.42 20.63 -31.88
C THR A 537 -9.17 19.60 -30.76
N LEU A 538 -9.45 20.00 -29.52
CA LEU A 538 -9.39 19.15 -28.33
C LEU A 538 -10.77 18.94 -27.70
N GLN A 539 -11.85 19.05 -28.49
CA GLN A 539 -13.24 18.96 -27.98
C GLN A 539 -13.51 17.62 -27.30
N ASP A 540 -12.94 16.53 -27.79
CA ASP A 540 -13.12 15.18 -27.27
C ASP A 540 -12.32 14.91 -25.98
N GLN A 541 -11.45 15.84 -25.57
CA GLN A 541 -10.58 15.72 -24.39
C GLN A 541 -11.03 16.61 -23.24
N LYS A 542 -12.33 16.51 -22.93
CA LYS A 542 -12.99 17.33 -21.94
C LYS A 542 -13.93 16.47 -21.11
N VAL A 543 -13.80 16.57 -19.80
CA VAL A 543 -14.83 16.15 -18.87
C VAL A 543 -15.62 17.38 -18.48
N GLU A 544 -16.93 17.36 -18.64
CA GLU A 544 -17.82 18.45 -18.29
C GLU A 544 -19.12 17.92 -17.72
N PHE A 545 -19.63 18.59 -16.70
CA PHE A 545 -20.89 18.26 -16.06
C PHE A 545 -21.82 19.49 -16.10
N LEU A 546 -23.11 19.25 -16.25
CA LEU A 546 -24.12 20.32 -16.35
C LEU A 546 -24.44 21.01 -15.02
N ASP A 547 -23.96 20.46 -13.90
CA ASP A 547 -24.33 20.88 -12.55
C ASP A 547 -23.11 21.29 -11.71
N ASP A 548 -23.29 21.38 -10.40
CA ASP A 548 -22.26 21.71 -9.42
C ASP A 548 -21.09 20.70 -9.38
N LYS A 549 -21.25 19.52 -9.98
CA LYS A 549 -20.22 18.48 -10.08
C LYS A 549 -19.04 18.94 -10.93
N ASN A 550 -19.27 19.90 -11.85
CA ASN A 550 -18.18 20.52 -12.63
C ASN A 550 -17.10 21.15 -11.73
N GLN A 551 -17.47 21.61 -10.53
CA GLN A 551 -16.54 22.14 -9.53
C GLN A 551 -15.60 21.07 -8.92
N LEU A 552 -15.89 19.77 -9.15
CA LEU A 552 -15.06 18.66 -8.70
C LEU A 552 -13.92 18.30 -9.66
N ILE A 553 -13.89 18.92 -10.85
CA ILE A 553 -12.79 18.73 -11.81
C ILE A 553 -11.57 19.47 -11.26
N TRP A 554 -10.71 18.72 -10.57
CA TRP A 554 -9.57 19.22 -9.82
C TRP A 554 -8.29 19.37 -10.66
N PHE A 555 -8.25 18.79 -11.86
CA PHE A 555 -7.08 18.74 -12.74
C PHE A 555 -7.24 19.63 -13.96
N LEU A 556 -6.10 20.09 -14.49
CA LEU A 556 -6.03 20.85 -15.75
C LEU A 556 -6.29 19.89 -16.92
N GLN A 557 -7.18 20.27 -17.82
CA GLN A 557 -7.55 19.48 -18.99
C GLN A 557 -6.75 19.94 -20.23
N PRO A 558 -6.54 19.07 -21.25
CA PRO A 558 -5.78 19.41 -22.45
C PRO A 558 -6.27 20.66 -23.19
N ASN A 559 -7.56 20.84 -23.32
CA ASN A 559 -8.16 22.02 -23.94
C ASN A 559 -7.92 23.31 -23.14
N GLU A 560 -7.92 23.24 -21.81
CA GLU A 560 -7.57 24.38 -20.94
C GLU A 560 -6.10 24.75 -21.09
N ALA A 561 -5.20 23.75 -21.12
CA ALA A 561 -3.77 23.98 -21.33
C ALA A 561 -3.49 24.64 -22.69
N GLN A 562 -4.18 24.23 -23.76
CA GLN A 562 -4.08 24.86 -25.07
C GLN A 562 -4.47 26.33 -25.03
N PHE A 563 -5.53 26.68 -24.30
CA PHE A 563 -5.92 28.07 -24.10
C PHE A 563 -4.84 28.90 -23.41
N PHE A 564 -4.20 28.37 -22.35
CA PHE A 564 -3.12 29.03 -21.65
C PHE A 564 -1.88 29.23 -22.55
N LEU A 565 -1.53 28.22 -23.35
CA LEU A 565 -0.42 28.33 -24.33
C LEU A 565 -0.69 29.41 -25.39
N ALA A 566 -1.90 29.41 -25.97
CA ALA A 566 -2.25 30.46 -26.95
C ALA A 566 -2.17 31.85 -26.35
N ALA A 567 -2.54 32.00 -25.09
CA ALA A 567 -2.49 33.25 -24.40
C ALA A 567 -1.03 33.67 -24.02
N GLU A 568 -0.08 32.74 -23.77
CA GLU A 568 1.36 33.02 -23.64
C GLU A 568 1.92 33.66 -24.94
N ILE A 569 1.51 33.13 -26.10
CA ILE A 569 1.95 33.63 -27.41
C ILE A 569 1.48 35.09 -27.68
N LEU A 570 0.23 35.37 -27.31
CA LEU A 570 -0.41 36.65 -27.62
C LEU A 570 -0.02 37.79 -26.68
N VAL A 571 0.49 37.49 -25.50
CA VAL A 571 0.75 38.48 -24.44
C VAL A 571 2.18 38.37 -23.94
N HIS A 572 3.11 39.09 -24.56
CA HIS A 572 4.49 39.22 -24.10
C HIS A 572 4.66 39.95 -22.74
N LYS A 573 3.64 39.96 -21.87
CA LYS A 573 3.69 40.60 -20.54
C LYS A 573 3.21 39.63 -19.45
N PRO A 574 3.79 39.72 -18.22
CA PRO A 574 3.29 38.97 -17.07
C PRO A 574 1.83 39.37 -16.80
N ARG A 575 0.97 38.41 -16.64
CA ARG A 575 -0.49 38.55 -16.59
C ARG A 575 -1.02 39.02 -15.25
N ALA A 576 -2.14 39.77 -15.35
CA ALA A 576 -3.09 39.83 -14.25
C ALA A 576 -3.63 38.42 -13.93
N PRO A 577 -3.81 38.06 -12.67
CA PRO A 577 -4.27 36.73 -12.30
C PRO A 577 -5.65 36.46 -12.93
N LEU A 578 -5.71 35.50 -13.85
CA LEU A 578 -6.96 34.90 -14.32
C LEU A 578 -7.73 34.35 -13.13
N ILE A 579 -9.05 34.25 -13.24
CA ILE A 579 -9.91 33.75 -12.18
C ILE A 579 -9.40 32.35 -11.81
N ARG A 580 -8.73 32.24 -10.66
CA ARG A 580 -8.20 30.97 -10.15
C ARG A 580 -9.36 30.06 -9.76
N THR A 581 -9.42 28.89 -10.34
CA THR A 581 -10.40 27.87 -9.97
C THR A 581 -10.14 27.45 -8.51
N LYS A 582 -11.19 27.49 -7.70
CA LYS A 582 -11.13 26.97 -6.33
C LYS A 582 -11.16 25.45 -6.39
N LEU A 583 -10.09 24.80 -5.97
CA LEU A 583 -10.04 23.34 -5.89
C LEU A 583 -11.12 22.81 -4.93
N PRO A 584 -11.73 21.65 -5.24
CA PRO A 584 -12.72 20.99 -4.38
C PRO A 584 -12.12 20.45 -3.07
N PHE A 585 -10.80 20.38 -2.99
CA PHE A 585 -10.04 19.98 -1.81
C PHE A 585 -8.83 20.90 -1.64
N LYS A 586 -8.25 20.89 -0.45
CA LYS A 586 -7.13 21.77 -0.12
C LYS A 586 -6.04 20.94 0.55
N PRO A 587 -4.99 20.58 -0.19
CA PRO A 587 -3.87 19.82 0.33
C PRO A 587 -3.32 20.45 1.60
N GLU A 588 -3.00 19.62 2.60
CA GLU A 588 -2.39 20.06 3.84
C GLU A 588 -0.92 20.40 3.58
N THR A 589 -0.56 21.66 3.78
CA THR A 589 0.84 22.08 3.79
C THR A 589 1.36 22.06 5.22
N PRO A 590 2.67 21.84 5.46
CA PRO A 590 3.26 21.80 6.81
C PRO A 590 2.90 22.98 7.70
N SER A 591 2.73 24.19 7.11
CA SER A 591 2.31 25.40 7.83
C SER A 591 0.85 25.39 8.28
N ARG A 592 0.01 24.48 7.78
CA ARG A 592 -1.42 24.37 8.13
C ARG A 592 -1.73 23.23 9.07
N MET A 593 -0.85 22.23 9.24
CA MET A 593 -1.01 21.18 10.25
C MET A 593 -1.15 21.76 11.68
N ASN A 594 -0.87 23.04 11.88
CA ASN A 594 -0.92 23.73 13.19
C ASN A 594 -2.30 24.24 13.60
N ARG A 595 -3.38 24.05 12.83
CA ARG A 595 -4.70 24.63 13.20
C ARG A 595 -5.87 23.65 13.07
N LYS A 596 -6.36 23.20 14.25
CA LYS A 596 -7.74 22.75 14.52
C LYS A 596 -8.26 21.49 13.84
N ARG A 597 -7.78 20.31 14.20
CA ARG A 597 -8.51 19.06 13.89
C ARG A 597 -8.81 18.16 15.10
N TRP A 598 -8.28 18.47 16.25
CA TRP A 598 -8.29 17.53 17.38
C TRP A 598 -9.22 18.01 18.47
N PRO A 599 -10.07 17.14 19.06
CA PRO A 599 -10.63 17.44 20.37
C PRO A 599 -9.45 17.69 21.30
N ASP A 600 -9.44 18.83 21.94
CA ASP A 600 -8.48 19.18 22.96
C ASP A 600 -8.40 18.01 23.98
N ILE A 601 -7.21 17.74 24.50
CA ILE A 601 -6.99 16.71 25.54
C ILE A 601 -7.98 16.90 26.69
N HIS A 602 -8.34 18.15 26.99
CA HIS A 602 -9.39 18.51 27.97
C HIS A 602 -10.77 18.01 27.54
N GLN A 603 -11.11 17.99 26.25
CA GLN A 603 -12.40 17.46 25.78
C GLN A 603 -12.42 15.92 25.88
N ILE A 604 -11.29 15.26 25.58
CA ILE A 604 -11.14 13.81 25.78
C ILE A 604 -11.20 13.46 27.26
N GLN A 605 -10.53 14.22 28.11
CA GLN A 605 -10.57 14.05 29.56
C GLN A 605 -11.97 14.32 30.13
N ALA A 606 -12.67 15.34 29.65
CA ALA A 606 -14.06 15.63 30.05
C ALA A 606 -15.00 14.51 29.61
N TYR A 607 -14.83 13.97 28.41
CA TYR A 607 -15.59 12.80 27.96
C TYR A 607 -15.32 11.56 28.83
N LEU A 608 -14.05 11.31 29.19
CA LEU A 608 -13.68 10.19 30.08
C LEU A 608 -14.22 10.37 31.51
N ARG A 609 -14.32 11.61 32.01
CA ARG A 609 -14.99 11.91 33.31
C ARG A 609 -16.49 11.61 33.27
N ARG A 610 -17.20 12.06 32.23
CA ARG A 610 -18.65 11.76 32.06
C ARG A 610 -18.92 10.26 31.98
N MET A 611 -18.10 9.52 31.25
CA MET A 611 -18.23 8.05 31.17
C MET A 611 -18.00 7.36 32.52
N LYS A 612 -17.15 7.93 33.37
CA LYS A 612 -16.90 7.44 34.72
C LYS A 612 -18.09 7.73 35.66
N GLU A 613 -18.69 8.91 35.55
CA GLU A 613 -19.88 9.35 36.30
C GLU A 613 -21.12 8.54 35.89
N GLU A 614 -21.33 8.28 34.57
CA GLU A 614 -22.42 7.42 34.09
C GLU A 614 -22.28 5.96 34.57
N LYS A 615 -21.06 5.46 34.74
CA LYS A 615 -20.80 4.10 35.26
C LYS A 615 -21.06 4.00 36.76
N ILE A 616 -20.80 5.07 37.52
CA ILE A 616 -21.07 5.16 38.97
C ILE A 616 -22.57 5.23 39.16
N ASN A 617 -23.28 6.07 38.42
CA ASN A 617 -24.74 6.22 38.53
C ASN A 617 -25.46 4.93 38.11
N ASN A 618 -25.01 4.20 37.09
CA ASN A 618 -25.57 2.89 36.70
C ASN A 618 -25.28 1.77 37.73
N THR A 619 -24.24 1.90 38.55
CA THR A 619 -23.94 0.94 39.62
C THR A 619 -24.75 1.26 40.91
N GLU A 620 -25.04 2.52 41.16
CA GLU A 620 -25.92 2.92 42.27
C GLU A 620 -27.39 2.57 42.00
N ASP A 621 -27.88 2.70 40.76
CA ASP A 621 -29.24 2.29 40.38
C ASP A 621 -29.47 0.77 40.46
N VAL A 622 -28.43 -0.04 40.38
CA VAL A 622 -28.52 -1.50 40.54
C VAL A 622 -28.51 -1.89 42.02
N GLN A 623 -27.89 -1.08 42.90
CA GLN A 623 -27.89 -1.34 44.36
C GLN A 623 -29.15 -0.85 45.08
N VAL A 624 -29.87 0.13 44.55
CA VAL A 624 -31.12 0.64 45.14
C VAL A 624 -32.33 -0.25 44.83
N LYS A 625 -32.25 -1.23 43.93
CA LYS A 625 -33.35 -2.16 43.59
C LYS A 625 -33.28 -3.54 44.30
N ALA A 626 -32.40 -3.75 45.24
CA ALA A 626 -32.36 -4.92 46.08
C ALA A 626 -33.07 -4.64 47.40
N ASN A 627 -34.40 -4.79 47.45
CA ASN A 627 -35.23 -4.66 48.63
C ASN A 627 -35.16 -5.97 49.44
N PRO A 628 -34.74 -5.97 50.70
CA PRO A 628 -34.71 -7.18 51.52
C PRO A 628 -36.02 -7.32 52.32
N ASN A 629 -37.07 -7.85 51.71
CA ASN A 629 -38.19 -8.45 52.44
C ASN A 629 -39.17 -9.14 51.48
N ALA A 630 -38.99 -10.45 51.29
CA ALA A 630 -40.07 -11.36 50.91
C ALA A 630 -39.68 -12.78 51.26
N ASN A 631 -40.11 -13.24 52.45
CA ASN A 631 -40.21 -14.64 52.80
C ASN A 631 -41.37 -15.28 52.01
N GLY A 632 -41.11 -16.33 51.24
CA GLY A 632 -42.12 -17.19 50.61
C GLY A 632 -41.48 -18.47 50.12
N PRO A 633 -42.18 -19.62 50.21
CA PRO A 633 -41.57 -20.96 50.20
C PRO A 633 -41.19 -21.48 48.81
N PRO A 634 -40.42 -22.61 48.71
CA PRO A 634 -39.77 -23.04 47.47
C PRO A 634 -40.73 -23.74 46.53
N VAL A 635 -40.70 -23.36 45.23
CA VAL A 635 -41.40 -24.08 44.18
C VAL A 635 -40.39 -24.60 43.16
N LYS A 636 -40.63 -25.84 42.80
CA LYS A 636 -39.90 -26.83 42.03
C LYS A 636 -39.41 -26.35 40.64
N GLN A 637 -38.33 -27.02 40.27
CA GLN A 637 -37.75 -27.12 38.92
C GLN A 637 -38.75 -27.55 37.82
N ASN A 638 -38.39 -27.18 36.59
CA ASN A 638 -38.80 -27.67 35.28
C ASN A 638 -39.97 -26.95 34.61
N GLN A 639 -39.60 -26.20 33.57
CA GLN A 639 -40.23 -26.34 32.25
C GLN A 639 -39.43 -25.61 31.18
N ALA A 640 -39.04 -26.39 30.15
CA ALA A 640 -38.44 -25.92 28.90
C ALA A 640 -39.49 -25.18 28.03
N TRP A 641 -39.12 -24.00 27.52
CA TRP A 641 -39.94 -23.27 26.56
C TRP A 641 -39.59 -23.70 25.14
N THR A 642 -40.53 -24.42 24.49
CA THR A 642 -40.53 -24.67 23.04
C THR A 642 -41.26 -23.56 22.32
N LEU A 643 -40.59 -23.00 21.31
CA LEU A 643 -41.18 -22.01 20.39
C LEU A 643 -42.13 -22.66 19.38
N PRO A 644 -43.25 -21.99 18.99
CA PRO A 644 -44.27 -22.53 18.09
C PRO A 644 -43.77 -22.70 16.65
N THR A 645 -44.23 -23.77 16.04
CA THR A 645 -43.82 -24.34 14.74
C THR A 645 -44.15 -23.49 13.49
N GLU A 646 -44.90 -22.40 13.61
CA GLU A 646 -45.30 -21.59 12.44
C GLU A 646 -44.28 -20.59 11.98
N ALA A 647 -43.38 -20.13 12.83
CA ALA A 647 -42.32 -19.17 12.47
C ALA A 647 -41.23 -19.80 11.59
N LYS A 648 -41.01 -21.11 11.65
CA LYS A 648 -40.00 -21.83 10.86
C LYS A 648 -40.41 -22.04 9.39
N ARG A 649 -41.69 -22.06 9.06
CA ARG A 649 -42.17 -22.29 7.67
C ARG A 649 -42.08 -21.04 6.77
N ARG A 650 -42.11 -19.83 7.29
CA ARG A 650 -42.00 -18.59 6.50
C ARG A 650 -40.57 -18.19 6.08
N ILE A 651 -39.56 -18.66 6.79
CA ILE A 651 -38.15 -18.34 6.47
C ILE A 651 -37.59 -19.30 5.40
N ILE A 652 -38.07 -20.54 5.33
CA ILE A 652 -37.60 -21.55 4.37
C ILE A 652 -38.21 -21.31 2.98
N SER A 653 -39.45 -20.79 2.87
CA SER A 653 -40.09 -20.51 1.57
C SER A 653 -39.48 -19.31 0.83
N LYS A 654 -38.95 -18.30 1.57
CA LYS A 654 -38.26 -17.14 0.95
C LYS A 654 -36.83 -17.42 0.47
N ARG A 655 -36.17 -18.46 1.01
CA ARG A 655 -34.84 -18.88 0.52
C ARG A 655 -34.89 -19.81 -0.70
N ARG A 656 -35.95 -20.59 -0.90
CA ARG A 656 -36.09 -21.44 -2.10
C ARG A 656 -36.48 -20.66 -3.36
N ALA A 657 -37.22 -19.57 -3.24
CA ALA A 657 -37.60 -18.73 -4.39
C ALA A 657 -36.42 -17.87 -4.95
N LYS A 658 -35.34 -17.68 -4.20
CA LYS A 658 -34.17 -16.94 -4.65
C LYS A 658 -33.07 -17.81 -5.28
N MET A 659 -33.12 -19.13 -5.09
CA MET A 659 -32.14 -20.07 -5.69
C MET A 659 -32.58 -20.58 -7.07
N THR A 660 -33.85 -20.58 -7.42
CA THR A 660 -34.35 -21.05 -8.72
C THR A 660 -34.30 -19.98 -9.84
N ARG A 661 -33.92 -18.73 -9.56
CA ARG A 661 -33.74 -17.68 -10.59
C ARG A 661 -32.30 -17.42 -11.02
N LYS A 662 -31.32 -18.15 -10.46
CA LYS A 662 -29.89 -18.00 -10.84
C LYS A 662 -29.31 -19.15 -11.66
N SER A 663 -30.11 -20.15 -12.04
CA SER A 663 -29.64 -21.29 -12.87
C SER A 663 -30.14 -21.29 -14.31
N CYS A 664 -30.69 -20.17 -14.81
CA CYS A 664 -31.20 -20.08 -16.19
C CYS A 664 -30.58 -18.94 -17.02
N ALA A 665 -29.37 -18.49 -16.68
CA ALA A 665 -28.68 -17.48 -17.47
C ALA A 665 -27.17 -17.81 -17.53
N MET A 666 -26.86 -19.04 -17.99
CA MET A 666 -25.57 -19.43 -18.55
C MET A 666 -25.82 -20.68 -19.41
N GLN A 667 -26.19 -20.45 -20.61
CA GLN A 667 -25.95 -21.25 -21.82
C GLN A 667 -25.62 -20.31 -22.95
#